data_5091e361af3feda79a6eaab4ab9f16f3
#
_entry.id   5091e361af3feda79a6eaab4ab9f16f3
#
_cell.length_a   1.000
_cell.length_b   1.000
_cell.length_c   1.000
_cell.angle_alpha   90.00
_cell.angle_beta   90.00
_cell.angle_gamma   90.00
#
_symmetry.space_group_name_H-M   'P 1'
#
loop_
_entity.id
_entity.type
_entity.pdbx_description
1 polymer ?
#
loop_
_entity_poly.entity_id
_entity_poly.type
_entity_poly.pdbx_seq_one_letter_code
_entity_poly.pdbx_strand_id
1 'polypeptide(L)'
;MHIRTTEQFPYSVIEEDLRIPMPDGTRLYARVWRPDIAGPEHPVPVLLEYLPYRLSDWTAPRDAQRHPWYAGHGYASVRVDVRGQGNSEGLPGDEYDETELADGVAVLEWLAAQPWSTGRTGMFGISWGGFNSLQLAARAPESLHAVVTVCSADDRYDNDVHYTGGSVLAVDMHAWASTMLAFFSRPPDPRHIGDDWRDMWRQRLEALDPLIHTWLDHQTRDDYWKHGSVCEDYSAIQAPVLAVGGWHDPYRDTVLRLVEHLPREGTAPVRGLIGPWSHQYPDRGLPPGPAIGFLQETLRWWDHWLKDEDTGVLEEPLLRSWISESHPPATVYPELPGRWVGDARWPSAGVTMTTWGLPGAASAGPVLVRSPQHTGVDAGRYFPFGNDSDLPPDQREEDSRSVCFDYDPLAEPLEILGRPRVRLRLTSEVPRGQVIARVCDVAPDGSSTLVTRGVLNLSARHGRDRVVDWEPGATEDVELDLNGIGHAFPAGHRIRLALSSAYWPWVWPQPGSAAGWSVEPAASALDLPVRDAVAAGDAERPAITFEEPEQAEPLDVRYPEVPGQRPERVVVRDVAADEWRLEVDPRYGGTRIYPDGLEFTEDALETYTIGASDPGSARTRSDWSIRLRRPELGWDVRIRVRSEITADGADFRTWNEVVCAEGETEVFRRCWERRIPRTAG
;
A
#
# COMPACT_ATOMS: atom_id res chain seq x y z
N MET A 1 24.33 -2.78 3.66
CA MET A 1 23.56 -3.02 4.91
C MET A 1 24.49 -3.54 6.00
N HIS A 2 24.47 -2.90 7.16
CA HIS A 2 25.31 -3.26 8.31
C HIS A 2 24.43 -3.84 9.43
N ILE A 3 24.74 -5.08 9.86
CA ILE A 3 24.02 -5.73 10.97
C ILE A 3 24.78 -5.40 12.27
N ARG A 4 24.07 -4.81 13.23
CA ARG A 4 24.55 -4.51 14.58
C ARG A 4 24.21 -5.66 15.50
N THR A 5 25.23 -6.21 16.15
CA THR A 5 25.02 -7.15 17.26
C THR A 5 24.62 -6.41 18.53
N THR A 6 23.99 -7.11 19.46
CA THR A 6 23.54 -6.54 20.73
C THR A 6 24.67 -5.86 21.54
N GLU A 7 25.90 -6.36 21.39
CA GLU A 7 27.10 -5.80 22.07
C GLU A 7 27.58 -4.46 21.45
N GLN A 8 27.13 -4.15 20.24
CA GLN A 8 27.51 -2.93 19.51
C GLN A 8 26.56 -1.75 19.77
N PHE A 9 25.47 -1.97 20.48
CA PHE A 9 24.54 -0.91 20.86
C PHE A 9 25.05 -0.12 22.08
N PRO A 10 24.67 1.16 22.21
CA PRO A 10 24.93 1.95 23.40
C PRO A 10 24.37 1.35 24.69
N TYR A 11 23.24 0.60 24.58
CA TYR A 11 22.56 -0.03 25.70
C TYR A 11 22.32 -1.52 25.43
N SER A 12 22.49 -2.34 26.47
CA SER A 12 22.01 -3.72 26.47
C SER A 12 20.49 -3.75 26.39
N VAL A 13 19.93 -4.70 25.65
CA VAL A 13 18.49 -4.79 25.37
C VAL A 13 17.89 -5.98 26.08
N ILE A 14 16.77 -5.78 26.76
CA ILE A 14 15.91 -6.84 27.26
C ILE A 14 14.60 -6.90 26.48
N GLU A 15 14.05 -8.11 26.35
CA GLU A 15 12.78 -8.39 25.67
C GLU A 15 11.79 -8.97 26.68
N GLU A 16 10.57 -8.45 26.70
CA GLU A 16 9.50 -8.89 27.63
C GLU A 16 8.15 -8.92 26.90
N ASP A 17 7.37 -9.97 27.16
CA ASP A 17 5.97 -10.04 26.73
C ASP A 17 5.05 -9.39 27.76
N LEU A 18 4.10 -8.59 27.29
CA LEU A 18 3.18 -7.81 28.11
C LEU A 18 1.72 -8.15 27.79
N ARG A 19 0.84 -7.87 28.76
CA ARG A 19 -0.61 -7.89 28.61
C ARG A 19 -1.14 -6.51 28.97
N ILE A 20 -1.52 -5.73 27.97
CA ILE A 20 -2.00 -4.35 28.15
C ILE A 20 -3.51 -4.40 28.36
N PRO A 21 -4.02 -3.97 29.54
CA PRO A 21 -5.46 -3.98 29.82
C PRO A 21 -6.15 -2.81 29.11
N MET A 22 -7.22 -3.12 28.39
CA MET A 22 -8.10 -2.11 27.82
C MET A 22 -9.18 -1.70 28.84
N PRO A 23 -9.86 -0.55 28.66
CA PRO A 23 -10.87 -0.07 29.59
C PRO A 23 -12.04 -1.04 29.85
N ASP A 24 -12.36 -1.90 28.87
CA ASP A 24 -13.41 -2.93 28.98
C ASP A 24 -12.92 -4.25 29.63
N GLY A 25 -11.65 -4.32 30.03
CA GLY A 25 -11.03 -5.48 30.62
C GLY A 25 -10.37 -6.45 29.62
N THR A 26 -10.52 -6.25 28.32
CA THR A 26 -9.79 -7.01 27.29
C THR A 26 -8.29 -6.76 27.41
N ARG A 27 -7.47 -7.80 27.23
CA ARG A 27 -6.01 -7.68 27.33
C ARG A 27 -5.36 -7.88 25.96
N LEU A 28 -4.63 -6.86 25.48
CA LEU A 28 -3.87 -6.94 24.25
C LEU A 28 -2.48 -7.52 24.53
N TYR A 29 -2.03 -8.38 23.62
CA TYR A 29 -0.70 -8.97 23.67
C TYR A 29 0.30 -8.03 23.04
N ALA A 30 1.39 -7.77 23.76
CA ALA A 30 2.46 -6.88 23.32
C ALA A 30 3.82 -7.49 23.63
N ARG A 31 4.83 -7.04 22.91
CA ARG A 31 6.24 -7.28 23.21
C ARG A 31 6.97 -5.95 23.29
N VAL A 32 7.77 -5.77 24.33
CA VAL A 32 8.62 -4.61 24.51
C VAL A 32 10.09 -5.03 24.46
N TRP A 33 10.87 -4.28 23.70
CA TRP A 33 12.33 -4.26 23.74
C TRP A 33 12.74 -2.94 24.34
N ARG A 34 13.55 -2.96 25.38
CA ARG A 34 14.01 -1.75 26.06
C ARG A 34 15.43 -1.89 26.61
N PRO A 35 16.13 -0.78 26.86
CA PRO A 35 17.38 -0.81 27.60
C PRO A 35 17.19 -1.53 28.93
N ASP A 36 18.15 -2.35 29.33
CA ASP A 36 18.13 -3.08 30.61
C ASP A 36 18.12 -2.13 31.82
N ILE A 37 18.69 -0.92 31.64
CA ILE A 37 18.68 0.14 32.66
C ILE A 37 17.34 0.90 32.75
N ALA A 38 16.43 0.73 31.77
CA ALA A 38 15.19 1.48 31.74
C ALA A 38 14.27 1.15 32.93
N GLY A 39 13.96 2.18 33.72
CA GLY A 39 13.20 2.06 34.96
C GLY A 39 12.92 3.45 35.56
N PRO A 40 12.38 3.53 36.79
CA PRO A 40 12.01 4.81 37.41
C PRO A 40 13.16 5.82 37.54
N GLU A 41 14.41 5.35 37.66
CA GLU A 41 15.60 6.21 37.76
C GLU A 41 16.14 6.60 36.38
N HIS A 42 15.83 5.83 35.33
CA HIS A 42 16.28 6.04 33.96
C HIS A 42 15.12 5.77 32.99
N PRO A 43 14.07 6.61 33.00
CA PRO A 43 12.96 6.44 32.06
C PRO A 43 13.40 6.77 30.63
N VAL A 44 12.82 6.06 29.64
CA VAL A 44 13.12 6.24 28.22
C VAL A 44 11.84 6.54 27.44
N PRO A 45 11.90 7.24 26.30
CA PRO A 45 10.74 7.43 25.45
C PRO A 45 10.26 6.10 24.83
N VAL A 46 8.99 6.06 24.43
CA VAL A 46 8.36 4.87 23.87
C VAL A 46 8.12 5.01 22.38
N LEU A 47 8.37 3.95 21.63
CA LEU A 47 7.99 3.83 20.22
C LEU A 47 7.00 2.67 20.06
N LEU A 48 5.82 2.94 19.49
CA LEU A 48 4.76 1.96 19.29
C LEU A 48 4.59 1.61 17.81
N GLU A 49 4.56 0.30 17.49
CA GLU A 49 4.02 -0.24 16.24
C GLU A 49 2.76 -1.07 16.58
N TYR A 50 1.59 -0.69 16.03
CA TYR A 50 0.27 -1.23 16.36
C TYR A 50 -0.44 -1.72 15.10
N LEU A 51 -0.58 -3.04 14.93
CA LEU A 51 -1.11 -3.65 13.71
C LEU A 51 -1.55 -5.12 13.91
N PRO A 52 -2.34 -5.73 12.99
CA PRO A 52 -2.95 -7.05 13.18
C PRO A 52 -2.09 -8.25 12.75
N TYR A 53 -0.83 -8.07 12.34
CA TYR A 53 -0.09 -9.10 11.59
C TYR A 53 0.68 -10.11 12.45
N ARG A 54 0.35 -10.24 13.74
CA ARG A 54 0.88 -11.26 14.65
C ARG A 54 2.39 -11.16 14.91
N LEU A 55 2.73 -10.57 16.01
CA LEU A 55 4.11 -10.36 16.45
C LEU A 55 4.90 -11.65 16.75
N SER A 56 4.20 -12.76 17.02
CA SER A 56 4.85 -14.04 17.37
C SER A 56 5.20 -14.92 16.16
N ASP A 57 4.71 -14.58 14.96
CA ASP A 57 4.98 -15.36 13.75
C ASP A 57 5.26 -14.48 12.51
N TRP A 58 4.27 -13.96 11.86
CA TRP A 58 4.39 -13.40 10.51
C TRP A 58 5.32 -12.19 10.41
N THR A 59 5.23 -11.24 11.37
CA THR A 59 6.11 -10.07 11.39
C THR A 59 7.39 -10.27 12.22
N ALA A 60 7.50 -11.34 13.00
CA ALA A 60 8.62 -11.55 13.90
C ALA A 60 10.02 -11.39 13.26
N PRO A 61 10.28 -11.87 12.01
CA PRO A 61 11.59 -11.66 11.38
C PRO A 61 11.90 -10.19 11.09
N ARG A 62 10.89 -9.41 10.72
CA ARG A 62 11.00 -7.97 10.47
C ARG A 62 11.18 -7.20 11.77
N ASP A 63 10.39 -7.55 12.77
CA ASP A 63 10.37 -6.90 14.07
C ASP A 63 11.70 -7.09 14.81
N ALA A 64 12.32 -8.27 14.70
CA ALA A 64 13.64 -8.58 15.25
C ALA A 64 14.77 -7.69 14.70
N GLN A 65 14.65 -7.21 13.47
CA GLN A 65 15.66 -6.35 12.85
C GLN A 65 15.52 -4.87 13.25
N ARG A 66 14.38 -4.45 13.82
CA ARG A 66 14.02 -3.06 14.01
C ARG A 66 13.85 -2.68 15.49
N HIS A 67 12.99 -3.36 16.23
CA HIS A 67 12.67 -3.01 17.61
C HIS A 67 13.88 -3.10 18.55
N PRO A 68 14.74 -4.16 18.50
CA PRO A 68 15.97 -4.20 19.29
C PRO A 68 16.95 -3.09 18.91
N TRP A 69 16.97 -2.67 17.63
CA TRP A 69 17.84 -1.56 17.20
C TRP A 69 17.45 -0.25 17.91
N TYR A 70 16.16 0.12 17.92
CA TYR A 70 15.69 1.29 18.65
C TYR A 70 15.95 1.17 20.16
N ALA A 71 15.71 0.00 20.72
CA ALA A 71 15.97 -0.24 22.13
C ALA A 71 17.45 -0.05 22.49
N GLY A 72 18.35 -0.56 21.64
CA GLY A 72 19.79 -0.37 21.78
C GLY A 72 20.22 1.11 21.71
N HIS A 73 19.37 1.99 21.17
CA HIS A 73 19.58 3.45 21.08
C HIS A 73 18.76 4.25 22.12
N GLY A 74 18.24 3.57 23.16
CA GLY A 74 17.65 4.25 24.32
C GLY A 74 16.16 4.52 24.22
N TYR A 75 15.40 3.65 23.54
CA TYR A 75 13.94 3.68 23.45
C TYR A 75 13.32 2.41 24.02
N ALA A 76 12.12 2.49 24.54
CA ALA A 76 11.27 1.32 24.73
C ALA A 76 10.45 1.12 23.45
N SER A 77 10.85 0.18 22.61
CA SER A 77 10.18 -0.12 21.35
C SER A 77 9.17 -1.25 21.56
N VAL A 78 7.91 -0.99 21.23
CA VAL A 78 6.77 -1.85 21.59
C VAL A 78 6.01 -2.25 20.33
N ARG A 79 5.74 -3.55 20.21
CA ARG A 79 4.91 -4.13 19.16
C ARG A 79 3.65 -4.69 19.82
N VAL A 80 2.47 -4.28 19.34
CA VAL A 80 1.18 -4.71 19.88
C VAL A 80 0.34 -5.34 18.78
N ASP A 81 -0.20 -6.54 19.03
CA ASP A 81 -1.24 -7.12 18.20
C ASP A 81 -2.59 -6.49 18.55
N VAL A 82 -3.33 -6.02 17.55
CA VAL A 82 -4.66 -5.44 17.76
C VAL A 82 -5.64 -6.47 18.32
N ARG A 83 -6.75 -6.00 18.89
CA ARG A 83 -7.84 -6.82 19.45
C ARG A 83 -8.25 -7.94 18.48
N GLY A 84 -8.43 -9.15 19.02
CA GLY A 84 -8.85 -10.31 18.22
C GLY A 84 -7.77 -10.92 17.32
N GLN A 85 -6.57 -10.35 17.28
CA GLN A 85 -5.47 -10.83 16.47
C GLN A 85 -4.34 -11.44 17.30
N GLY A 86 -3.60 -12.38 16.68
CA GLY A 86 -2.47 -13.05 17.34
C GLY A 86 -2.88 -13.60 18.69
N ASN A 87 -2.13 -13.21 19.72
CA ASN A 87 -2.35 -13.61 21.10
C ASN A 87 -3.13 -12.57 21.93
N SER A 88 -3.65 -11.49 21.32
CA SER A 88 -4.55 -10.53 21.97
C SER A 88 -5.94 -11.12 22.18
N GLU A 89 -6.60 -10.75 23.27
CA GLU A 89 -7.98 -11.17 23.55
C GLU A 89 -8.98 -10.43 22.64
N GLY A 90 -10.25 -10.80 22.72
CA GLY A 90 -11.36 -10.20 21.97
C GLY A 90 -11.57 -10.80 20.58
N LEU A 91 -12.44 -10.14 19.83
CA LEU A 91 -12.86 -10.55 18.50
C LEU A 91 -12.29 -9.60 17.45
N PRO A 92 -11.98 -10.11 16.23
CA PRO A 92 -11.58 -9.25 15.12
C PRO A 92 -12.76 -8.36 14.71
N GLY A 93 -12.48 -7.07 14.51
CA GLY A 93 -13.39 -6.09 13.94
C GLY A 93 -13.19 -5.90 12.44
N ASP A 94 -13.85 -4.87 11.91
CA ASP A 94 -13.56 -4.35 10.58
C ASP A 94 -12.26 -3.54 10.61
N GLU A 95 -11.72 -3.26 9.46
CA GLU A 95 -10.51 -2.50 9.23
C GLU A 95 -10.64 -1.08 9.80
N TYR A 96 -9.74 -0.71 10.73
CA TYR A 96 -9.69 0.63 11.36
C TYR A 96 -10.98 1.05 12.06
N ASP A 97 -11.73 0.10 12.63
CA ASP A 97 -12.97 0.44 13.32
C ASP A 97 -12.72 1.30 14.58
N GLU A 98 -13.80 1.86 15.14
CA GLU A 98 -13.70 2.73 16.31
C GLU A 98 -13.08 2.02 17.53
N THR A 99 -13.28 0.70 17.65
CA THR A 99 -12.71 -0.10 18.73
C THR A 99 -11.21 -0.21 18.59
N GLU A 100 -10.70 -0.47 17.38
CA GLU A 100 -9.27 -0.53 17.11
C GLU A 100 -8.59 0.80 17.42
N LEU A 101 -9.20 1.92 17.00
CA LEU A 101 -8.65 3.25 17.25
C LEU A 101 -8.70 3.63 18.73
N ALA A 102 -9.79 3.31 19.44
CA ALA A 102 -9.92 3.56 20.88
C ALA A 102 -8.92 2.73 21.68
N ASP A 103 -8.73 1.47 21.33
CA ASP A 103 -7.71 0.59 21.93
C ASP A 103 -6.31 1.16 21.70
N GLY A 104 -6.01 1.66 20.48
CA GLY A 104 -4.71 2.28 20.16
C GLY A 104 -4.41 3.49 21.05
N VAL A 105 -5.39 4.36 21.31
CA VAL A 105 -5.26 5.48 22.26
C VAL A 105 -4.99 4.95 23.66
N ALA A 106 -5.77 3.97 24.14
CA ALA A 106 -5.59 3.38 25.47
C ALA A 106 -4.21 2.71 25.63
N VAL A 107 -3.69 2.08 24.58
CA VAL A 107 -2.33 1.52 24.56
C VAL A 107 -1.28 2.62 24.73
N LEU A 108 -1.39 3.74 24.01
CA LEU A 108 -0.45 4.87 24.13
C LEU A 108 -0.45 5.45 25.55
N GLU A 109 -1.63 5.67 26.12
CA GLU A 109 -1.77 6.18 27.50
C GLU A 109 -1.21 5.22 28.54
N TRP A 110 -1.48 3.91 28.35
CA TRP A 110 -0.93 2.88 29.26
C TRP A 110 0.60 2.82 29.17
N LEU A 111 1.18 2.88 27.99
CA LEU A 111 2.63 2.88 27.76
C LEU A 111 3.29 4.14 28.34
N ALA A 112 2.68 5.30 28.16
CA ALA A 112 3.17 6.55 28.74
C ALA A 112 3.23 6.53 30.27
N ALA A 113 2.31 5.80 30.92
CA ALA A 113 2.22 5.69 32.39
C ALA A 113 3.18 4.64 32.99
N GLN A 114 3.95 3.90 32.19
CA GLN A 114 4.84 2.88 32.73
C GLN A 114 6.01 3.47 33.50
N PRO A 115 6.49 2.81 34.58
CA PRO A 115 7.61 3.32 35.40
C PRO A 115 8.92 3.51 34.62
N TRP A 116 9.09 2.83 33.50
CA TRP A 116 10.25 2.94 32.62
C TRP A 116 10.06 3.96 31.48
N SER A 117 8.89 4.60 31.40
CA SER A 117 8.55 5.57 30.36
C SER A 117 8.77 7.02 30.82
N THR A 118 9.25 7.87 29.92
CA THR A 118 9.28 9.33 30.14
C THR A 118 7.89 9.97 30.05
N GLY A 119 6.86 9.24 29.63
CA GLY A 119 5.54 9.76 29.29
C GLY A 119 5.42 10.24 27.84
N ARG A 120 6.52 10.31 27.09
CA ARG A 120 6.52 10.69 25.67
C ARG A 120 6.50 9.46 24.80
N THR A 121 5.54 9.41 23.87
CA THR A 121 5.42 8.30 22.93
C THR A 121 5.54 8.78 21.48
N GLY A 122 6.13 7.95 20.64
CA GLY A 122 6.11 8.04 19.20
C GLY A 122 5.39 6.84 18.61
N MET A 123 4.82 7.00 17.43
CA MET A 123 4.22 5.91 16.67
C MET A 123 4.86 5.76 15.31
N PHE A 124 5.11 4.52 14.90
CA PHE A 124 5.58 4.24 13.56
C PHE A 124 4.92 2.98 12.99
N GLY A 125 4.97 2.85 11.69
CA GLY A 125 4.56 1.64 11.01
C GLY A 125 4.54 1.79 9.50
N ILE A 126 4.47 0.65 8.83
CA ILE A 126 4.24 0.56 7.39
C ILE A 126 2.82 0.04 7.16
N SER A 127 2.18 0.47 6.04
CA SER A 127 0.86 -0.03 5.66
C SER A 127 -0.15 0.18 6.81
N TRP A 128 -0.85 -0.85 7.26
CA TRP A 128 -1.79 -0.78 8.40
C TRP A 128 -1.21 -0.04 9.61
N GLY A 129 0.05 -0.32 9.99
CA GLY A 129 0.70 0.40 11.09
C GLY A 129 0.95 1.88 10.80
N GLY A 130 1.19 2.23 9.54
CA GLY A 130 1.29 3.62 9.08
C GLY A 130 -0.06 4.32 9.07
N PHE A 131 -1.14 3.64 8.63
CA PHE A 131 -2.51 4.13 8.75
C PHE A 131 -2.88 4.41 10.20
N ASN A 132 -2.68 3.42 11.10
CA ASN A 132 -2.95 3.59 12.53
C ASN A 132 -2.17 4.75 13.11
N SER A 133 -0.91 4.96 12.69
CA SER A 133 -0.10 6.09 13.15
C SER A 133 -0.73 7.44 12.82
N LEU A 134 -1.24 7.61 11.59
CA LEU A 134 -1.94 8.83 11.16
C LEU A 134 -3.30 8.98 11.84
N GLN A 135 -4.08 7.91 11.90
CA GLN A 135 -5.42 7.93 12.50
C GLN A 135 -5.38 8.24 13.99
N LEU A 136 -4.41 7.66 14.73
CA LEU A 136 -4.22 7.98 16.15
C LEU A 136 -3.64 9.38 16.35
N ALA A 137 -2.79 9.86 15.43
CA ALA A 137 -2.34 11.26 15.45
C ALA A 137 -3.52 12.24 15.29
N ALA A 138 -4.52 11.90 14.48
CA ALA A 138 -5.74 12.69 14.33
C ALA A 138 -6.68 12.62 15.56
N ARG A 139 -6.52 11.60 16.44
CA ARG A 139 -7.18 11.55 17.76
C ARG A 139 -6.46 12.43 18.80
N ALA A 140 -5.24 12.87 18.49
CA ALA A 140 -4.41 13.77 19.28
C ALA A 140 -4.27 13.38 20.77
N PRO A 141 -3.93 12.11 21.13
CA PRO A 141 -3.69 11.77 22.53
C PRO A 141 -2.47 12.53 23.06
N GLU A 142 -2.57 13.04 24.29
CA GLU A 142 -1.55 13.92 24.90
C GLU A 142 -0.14 13.31 24.92
N SER A 143 -0.06 11.98 25.08
CA SER A 143 1.21 11.25 25.12
C SER A 143 1.90 11.11 23.76
N LEU A 144 1.21 11.29 22.63
CA LEU A 144 1.77 11.10 21.28
C LEU A 144 2.47 12.36 20.79
N HIS A 145 3.80 12.31 20.74
CA HIS A 145 4.65 13.47 20.46
C HIS A 145 5.23 13.50 19.05
N ALA A 146 5.26 12.36 18.33
CA ALA A 146 5.72 12.30 16.95
C ALA A 146 5.27 11.03 16.23
N VAL A 147 5.19 11.09 14.91
CA VAL A 147 4.76 9.98 14.04
C VAL A 147 5.75 9.79 12.89
N VAL A 148 6.00 8.52 12.55
CA VAL A 148 6.62 8.10 11.28
C VAL A 148 5.65 7.17 10.56
N THR A 149 5.10 7.63 9.45
CA THR A 149 4.19 6.83 8.63
C THR A 149 4.87 6.42 7.34
N VAL A 150 4.83 5.12 7.01
CA VAL A 150 5.53 4.56 5.85
C VAL A 150 4.53 3.83 4.95
N CYS A 151 4.53 4.15 3.66
CA CYS A 151 3.70 3.45 2.68
C CYS A 151 2.27 3.26 3.21
N SER A 152 1.58 4.36 3.49
CA SER A 152 0.22 4.38 4.04
C SER A 152 -0.65 5.41 3.33
N ALA A 153 -1.96 5.21 3.33
CA ALA A 153 -2.90 6.15 2.74
C ALA A 153 -3.50 7.08 3.80
N ASP A 154 -3.91 8.24 3.34
CA ASP A 154 -4.67 9.25 4.10
C ASP A 154 -6.16 9.26 3.76
N ASP A 155 -6.55 8.49 2.72
CA ASP A 155 -7.93 8.30 2.26
C ASP A 155 -8.21 6.80 2.06
N ARG A 156 -9.12 6.23 2.85
CA ARG A 156 -9.48 4.81 2.80
C ARG A 156 -10.23 4.40 1.53
N TYR A 157 -10.83 5.34 0.79
CA TYR A 157 -11.58 5.05 -0.43
C TYR A 157 -10.69 5.11 -1.66
N ASP A 158 -10.10 6.26 -1.93
CA ASP A 158 -9.30 6.48 -3.16
C ASP A 158 -7.82 6.34 -2.84
N ASN A 159 -7.08 5.58 -3.62
CA ASN A 159 -5.66 5.33 -3.43
C ASN A 159 -5.29 4.37 -2.28
N ASP A 160 -6.25 3.56 -1.82
CA ASP A 160 -6.07 2.40 -0.94
C ASP A 160 -6.35 1.10 -1.73
N VAL A 161 -6.48 -0.04 -1.05
CA VAL A 161 -6.78 -1.36 -1.64
C VAL A 161 -8.20 -1.48 -2.21
N HIS A 162 -9.08 -0.53 -1.96
CA HIS A 162 -10.52 -0.66 -2.16
C HIS A 162 -10.98 -0.14 -3.51
N TYR A 163 -10.77 1.15 -3.76
CA TYR A 163 -11.21 1.84 -4.96
C TYR A 163 -10.09 2.71 -5.54
N THR A 164 -10.15 2.95 -6.83
CA THR A 164 -9.28 3.91 -7.52
C THR A 164 -10.07 4.63 -8.59
N GLY A 165 -10.08 5.97 -8.53
CA GLY A 165 -10.86 6.78 -9.45
C GLY A 165 -12.35 6.47 -9.46
N GLY A 166 -12.91 5.94 -8.36
CA GLY A 166 -14.30 5.49 -8.24
C GLY A 166 -14.60 4.12 -8.84
N SER A 167 -13.58 3.36 -9.28
CA SER A 167 -13.70 1.97 -9.74
C SER A 167 -13.28 1.01 -8.64
N VAL A 168 -13.93 -0.16 -8.55
CA VAL A 168 -13.45 -1.26 -7.69
C VAL A 168 -12.05 -1.68 -8.13
N LEU A 169 -11.09 -1.68 -7.20
CA LEU A 169 -9.73 -2.14 -7.44
C LEU A 169 -9.70 -3.67 -7.46
N ALA A 170 -9.94 -4.26 -8.63
CA ALA A 170 -10.17 -5.70 -8.74
C ALA A 170 -8.93 -6.53 -8.41
N VAL A 171 -7.73 -6.01 -8.73
CA VAL A 171 -6.47 -6.72 -8.51
C VAL A 171 -6.14 -6.89 -7.03
N ASP A 172 -6.72 -6.06 -6.15
CA ASP A 172 -6.28 -6.05 -4.76
C ASP A 172 -7.41 -6.09 -3.72
N MET A 173 -8.54 -5.43 -3.93
CA MET A 173 -9.65 -5.44 -2.97
C MET A 173 -10.05 -6.87 -2.57
N HIS A 174 -10.23 -7.76 -3.56
CA HIS A 174 -10.60 -9.14 -3.31
C HIS A 174 -9.45 -9.96 -2.72
N ALA A 175 -8.23 -9.80 -3.26
CA ALA A 175 -7.06 -10.50 -2.78
C ALA A 175 -6.77 -10.13 -1.32
N TRP A 176 -6.84 -8.84 -0.96
CA TRP A 176 -6.66 -8.36 0.39
C TRP A 176 -7.76 -8.85 1.35
N ALA A 177 -9.03 -8.75 0.96
CA ALA A 177 -10.13 -9.29 1.77
C ALA A 177 -9.97 -10.79 2.05
N SER A 178 -9.52 -11.56 1.06
CA SER A 178 -9.25 -12.99 1.20
C SER A 178 -8.03 -13.26 2.10
N THR A 179 -6.99 -12.46 1.98
CA THR A 179 -5.82 -12.49 2.87
C THR A 179 -6.23 -12.25 4.32
N MET A 180 -7.03 -11.22 4.57
CA MET A 180 -7.51 -10.91 5.92
C MET A 180 -8.43 -12.01 6.47
N LEU A 181 -9.30 -12.60 5.63
CA LEU A 181 -10.13 -13.73 6.02
C LEU A 181 -9.28 -14.95 6.43
N ALA A 182 -8.18 -15.23 5.71
CA ALA A 182 -7.23 -16.28 6.07
C ALA A 182 -6.46 -15.95 7.35
N PHE A 183 -6.04 -14.70 7.51
CA PHE A 183 -5.27 -14.26 8.68
C PHE A 183 -6.13 -14.24 9.96
N PHE A 184 -7.36 -13.78 9.88
CA PHE A 184 -8.30 -13.76 11.01
C PHE A 184 -8.77 -15.17 11.40
N SER A 185 -8.67 -16.13 10.49
CA SER A 185 -8.97 -17.55 10.78
C SER A 185 -7.89 -18.27 11.57
N ARG A 186 -6.71 -17.66 11.80
CA ARG A 186 -5.61 -18.29 12.54
C ARG A 186 -5.88 -18.31 14.03
N PRO A 187 -5.56 -19.44 14.74
CA PRO A 187 -5.70 -19.53 16.20
C PRO A 187 -4.66 -18.67 16.92
N PRO A 188 -4.90 -18.29 18.18
CA PRO A 188 -3.83 -17.85 19.05
C PRO A 188 -2.87 -19.03 19.32
N ASP A 189 -1.64 -18.71 19.71
CA ASP A 189 -0.60 -19.69 19.95
C ASP A 189 -0.74 -20.28 21.37
N PRO A 190 -0.88 -21.61 21.53
CA PRO A 190 -1.02 -22.25 22.85
C PRO A 190 0.16 -22.02 23.77
N ARG A 191 1.36 -21.73 23.26
CA ARG A 191 2.53 -21.41 24.07
C ARG A 191 2.33 -20.14 24.89
N HIS A 192 1.57 -19.17 24.36
CA HIS A 192 1.32 -17.87 24.98
C HIS A 192 -0.03 -17.78 25.69
N ILE A 193 -1.01 -18.60 25.28
CA ILE A 193 -2.39 -18.58 25.79
C ILE A 193 -2.69 -19.75 26.75
N GLY A 194 -1.95 -20.87 26.63
CA GLY A 194 -2.27 -22.09 27.35
C GLY A 194 -3.50 -22.79 26.79
N ASP A 195 -4.27 -23.46 27.63
CA ASP A 195 -5.40 -24.30 27.21
C ASP A 195 -6.59 -23.52 26.63
N ASP A 196 -6.70 -22.22 26.91
CA ASP A 196 -7.80 -21.36 26.47
C ASP A 196 -7.78 -21.09 24.95
N TRP A 197 -6.71 -21.43 24.23
CA TRP A 197 -6.53 -21.11 22.82
C TRP A 197 -7.66 -21.67 21.93
N ARG A 198 -8.21 -22.85 22.25
CA ARG A 198 -9.31 -23.45 21.46
C ARG A 198 -10.59 -22.67 21.58
N ASP A 199 -10.94 -22.25 22.80
CA ASP A 199 -12.15 -21.47 23.06
C ASP A 199 -12.04 -20.07 22.44
N MET A 200 -10.88 -19.42 22.55
CA MET A 200 -10.62 -18.14 21.86
C MET A 200 -10.72 -18.31 20.34
N TRP A 201 -10.11 -19.35 19.78
CA TRP A 201 -10.17 -19.61 18.35
C TRP A 201 -11.58 -19.82 17.85
N ARG A 202 -12.36 -20.68 18.54
CA ARG A 202 -13.76 -20.93 18.18
C ARG A 202 -14.61 -19.65 18.21
N GLN A 203 -14.47 -18.82 19.23
CA GLN A 203 -15.19 -17.56 19.33
C GLN A 203 -14.85 -16.63 18.16
N ARG A 204 -13.59 -16.53 17.78
CA ARG A 204 -13.15 -15.74 16.62
C ARG A 204 -13.71 -16.28 15.30
N LEU A 205 -13.66 -17.59 15.10
CA LEU A 205 -14.20 -18.23 13.89
C LEU A 205 -15.72 -18.05 13.76
N GLU A 206 -16.44 -18.10 14.87
CA GLU A 206 -17.88 -17.84 14.90
C GLU A 206 -18.24 -16.38 14.59
N ALA A 207 -17.35 -15.44 14.92
CA ALA A 207 -17.51 -14.01 14.66
C ALA A 207 -17.01 -13.56 13.28
N LEU A 208 -16.35 -14.44 12.50
CA LEU A 208 -15.85 -14.08 11.17
C LEU A 208 -16.95 -13.63 10.22
N ASP A 209 -16.71 -12.54 9.52
CA ASP A 209 -17.44 -12.11 8.34
C ASP A 209 -16.45 -11.62 7.26
N PRO A 210 -16.60 -12.02 5.99
CA PRO A 210 -15.71 -11.57 4.93
C PRO A 210 -15.80 -10.06 4.69
N LEU A 211 -14.71 -9.33 4.88
CA LEU A 211 -14.64 -7.86 4.73
C LEU A 211 -15.12 -7.39 3.36
N ILE A 212 -14.94 -8.20 2.32
CA ILE A 212 -15.39 -7.90 0.96
C ILE A 212 -16.88 -7.56 0.87
N HIS A 213 -17.70 -8.08 1.78
CA HIS A 213 -19.13 -7.80 1.81
C HIS A 213 -19.40 -6.34 2.15
N THR A 214 -18.80 -5.86 3.22
CA THR A 214 -18.90 -4.46 3.66
C THR A 214 -18.32 -3.53 2.61
N TRP A 215 -17.13 -3.86 2.08
CA TRP A 215 -16.46 -3.00 1.11
C TRP A 215 -17.22 -2.85 -0.21
N LEU A 216 -17.91 -3.90 -0.67
CA LEU A 216 -18.77 -3.84 -1.86
C LEU A 216 -20.16 -3.25 -1.58
N ASP A 217 -20.63 -3.23 -0.33
CA ASP A 217 -21.84 -2.51 0.05
C ASP A 217 -21.64 -0.98 -0.03
N HIS A 218 -20.41 -0.48 0.17
CA HIS A 218 -20.03 0.93 0.18
C HIS A 218 -19.25 1.35 -1.09
N GLN A 219 -19.95 1.38 -2.27
CA GLN A 219 -19.30 1.63 -3.55
C GLN A 219 -19.05 3.11 -3.88
N THR A 220 -19.51 4.03 -3.06
CA THR A 220 -19.19 5.46 -3.13
C THR A 220 -18.48 5.89 -1.87
N ARG A 221 -17.77 7.02 -1.92
CA ARG A 221 -17.07 7.60 -0.76
C ARG A 221 -18.06 8.21 0.23
N ASP A 222 -18.72 7.35 0.98
CA ASP A 222 -19.68 7.67 2.03
C ASP A 222 -19.03 7.78 3.42
N ASP A 223 -19.82 7.88 4.47
CA ASP A 223 -19.33 8.05 5.84
C ASP A 223 -18.53 6.85 6.36
N TYR A 224 -18.74 5.64 5.80
CA TYR A 224 -17.93 4.48 6.11
C TYR A 224 -16.44 4.68 5.72
N TRP A 225 -16.20 5.23 4.53
CA TRP A 225 -14.84 5.50 4.05
C TRP A 225 -14.22 6.77 4.63
N LYS A 226 -15.04 7.76 5.00
CA LYS A 226 -14.56 8.97 5.67
C LYS A 226 -14.04 8.66 7.07
N HIS A 227 -14.67 7.71 7.77
CA HIS A 227 -14.14 7.21 9.03
C HIS A 227 -12.72 6.66 8.83
N GLY A 228 -11.75 7.12 9.62
CA GLY A 228 -10.35 6.75 9.52
C GLY A 228 -9.58 7.40 8.35
N SER A 229 -10.24 8.14 7.45
CA SER A 229 -9.57 8.93 6.40
C SER A 229 -9.14 10.28 6.95
N VAL A 230 -7.84 10.44 7.24
CA VAL A 230 -7.33 11.68 7.86
C VAL A 230 -7.37 12.88 6.92
N CYS A 231 -7.54 12.66 5.61
CA CYS A 231 -7.75 13.71 4.62
C CYS A 231 -9.08 14.48 4.80
N GLU A 232 -10.00 14.00 5.64
CA GLU A 232 -11.22 14.74 5.99
C GLU A 232 -10.90 15.98 6.85
N ASP A 233 -9.88 15.89 7.71
CA ASP A 233 -9.45 17.00 8.56
C ASP A 233 -7.97 16.84 8.96
N TYR A 234 -7.08 17.37 8.14
CA TYR A 234 -5.63 17.37 8.46
C TYR A 234 -5.30 18.20 9.70
N SER A 235 -6.15 19.19 10.07
CA SER A 235 -5.93 20.03 11.25
C SER A 235 -6.06 19.26 12.57
N ALA A 236 -6.69 18.10 12.56
CA ALA A 236 -6.77 17.22 13.73
C ALA A 236 -5.41 16.64 14.12
N ILE A 237 -4.46 16.51 13.18
CA ILE A 237 -3.13 16.00 13.46
C ILE A 237 -2.28 17.06 14.15
N GLN A 238 -1.94 16.81 15.42
CA GLN A 238 -1.14 17.73 16.24
C GLN A 238 0.32 17.27 16.40
N ALA A 239 0.58 15.97 16.31
CA ALA A 239 1.92 15.41 16.41
C ALA A 239 2.70 15.64 15.11
N PRO A 240 4.00 16.00 15.17
CA PRO A 240 4.89 16.06 14.01
C PRO A 240 4.91 14.77 13.21
N VAL A 241 4.91 14.86 11.87
CA VAL A 241 4.81 13.71 10.95
C VAL A 241 6.03 13.63 10.04
N LEU A 242 6.72 12.49 10.05
CA LEU A 242 7.62 12.08 8.98
C LEU A 242 6.87 11.11 8.04
N ALA A 243 6.52 11.59 6.85
CA ALA A 243 5.79 10.82 5.85
C ALA A 243 6.77 10.20 4.84
N VAL A 244 6.76 8.88 4.72
CA VAL A 244 7.72 8.14 3.88
C VAL A 244 6.98 7.25 2.89
N GLY A 245 7.41 7.26 1.63
CA GLY A 245 6.80 6.46 0.57
C GLY A 245 7.78 6.09 -0.54
N GLY A 246 7.30 5.36 -1.52
CA GLY A 246 8.06 4.99 -2.70
C GLY A 246 7.27 5.20 -3.99
N TRP A 247 7.95 5.58 -5.09
CA TRP A 247 7.27 5.80 -6.37
C TRP A 247 6.59 4.57 -6.95
N HIS A 248 7.00 3.37 -6.52
CA HIS A 248 6.36 2.11 -6.90
C HIS A 248 5.35 1.61 -5.86
N ASP A 249 5.21 2.29 -4.72
CA ASP A 249 4.15 2.02 -3.75
C ASP A 249 2.82 2.66 -4.21
N PRO A 250 1.67 1.98 -4.07
CA PRO A 250 0.38 2.56 -4.43
C PRO A 250 0.01 3.80 -3.59
N TYR A 251 0.51 3.89 -2.36
CA TYR A 251 0.20 4.98 -1.42
C TYR A 251 1.08 6.24 -1.58
N ARG A 252 1.93 6.31 -2.61
CA ARG A 252 2.89 7.41 -2.85
C ARG A 252 2.30 8.82 -2.79
N ASP A 253 1.05 8.99 -3.23
CA ASP A 253 0.40 10.30 -3.28
C ASP A 253 0.08 10.86 -1.89
N THR A 254 -0.02 10.01 -0.87
CA THR A 254 -0.21 10.40 0.52
C THR A 254 0.94 11.28 1.01
N VAL A 255 2.20 10.95 0.68
CA VAL A 255 3.35 11.78 1.07
C VAL A 255 3.21 13.19 0.51
N LEU A 256 2.83 13.31 -0.78
CA LEU A 256 2.65 14.60 -1.44
C LEU A 256 1.50 15.41 -0.81
N ARG A 257 0.37 14.75 -0.47
CA ARG A 257 -0.77 15.41 0.19
C ARG A 257 -0.44 15.86 1.61
N LEU A 258 0.21 15.02 2.41
CA LEU A 258 0.60 15.38 3.78
C LEU A 258 1.54 16.59 3.81
N VAL A 259 2.57 16.64 2.95
CA VAL A 259 3.49 17.78 2.88
C VAL A 259 2.85 19.04 2.29
N GLU A 260 1.75 18.90 1.53
CA GLU A 260 0.98 20.03 1.02
C GLU A 260 0.02 20.60 2.05
N HIS A 261 -0.73 19.75 2.76
CA HIS A 261 -1.86 20.16 3.59
C HIS A 261 -1.48 20.41 5.04
N LEU A 262 -0.67 19.57 5.68
CA LEU A 262 -0.30 19.76 7.09
C LEU A 262 0.29 21.15 7.39
N PRO A 263 1.20 21.72 6.57
CA PRO A 263 1.72 23.06 6.84
C PRO A 263 0.69 24.17 6.72
N ARG A 264 -0.41 23.95 5.99
CA ARG A 264 -1.45 24.96 5.74
C ARG A 264 -2.61 24.88 6.71
N GLU A 265 -3.01 23.68 7.07
CA GLU A 265 -4.22 23.38 7.82
C GLU A 265 -3.94 22.95 9.26
N GLY A 266 -2.81 22.28 9.47
CA GLY A 266 -2.36 21.80 10.77
C GLY A 266 -1.37 22.72 11.46
N THR A 267 -1.09 22.41 12.71
CA THR A 267 -0.04 23.05 13.51
C THR A 267 1.21 22.20 13.59
N ALA A 268 1.13 20.94 13.14
CA ALA A 268 2.20 19.97 13.26
C ALA A 268 3.26 20.15 12.17
N PRO A 269 4.55 20.15 12.51
CA PRO A 269 5.63 20.06 11.53
C PRO A 269 5.56 18.76 10.73
N VAL A 270 5.88 18.83 9.44
CA VAL A 270 5.92 17.67 8.55
C VAL A 270 7.21 17.63 7.76
N ARG A 271 7.71 16.42 7.47
CA ARG A 271 8.76 16.16 6.48
C ARG A 271 8.33 14.98 5.61
N GLY A 272 8.58 15.10 4.30
CA GLY A 272 8.31 14.06 3.33
C GLY A 272 9.59 13.44 2.80
N LEU A 273 9.58 12.13 2.61
CA LEU A 273 10.65 11.37 1.99
C LEU A 273 10.04 10.35 1.02
N ILE A 274 10.34 10.49 -0.28
CA ILE A 274 9.81 9.58 -1.29
C ILE A 274 10.93 9.10 -2.21
N GLY A 275 11.23 7.80 -2.11
CA GLY A 275 12.29 7.15 -2.86
C GLY A 275 11.76 6.32 -4.05
N PRO A 276 12.62 5.55 -4.71
CA PRO A 276 12.19 4.68 -5.81
C PRO A 276 11.49 3.40 -5.35
N TRP A 277 11.29 3.22 -4.06
CA TRP A 277 10.91 1.98 -3.41
C TRP A 277 9.53 1.46 -3.81
N SER A 278 9.37 0.15 -3.66
CA SER A 278 8.10 -0.56 -3.61
C SER A 278 7.50 -0.50 -2.19
N HIS A 279 6.49 -1.33 -1.89
CA HIS A 279 5.83 -1.40 -0.58
C HIS A 279 6.74 -2.00 0.49
N GLN A 280 7.71 -1.24 0.97
CA GLN A 280 8.75 -1.70 1.90
C GLN A 280 9.31 -0.57 2.77
N TYR A 281 9.93 -0.94 3.87
CA TYR A 281 10.78 -0.01 4.61
C TYR A 281 12.07 0.26 3.81
N PRO A 282 12.54 1.51 3.73
CA PRO A 282 13.68 1.91 2.89
C PRO A 282 15.03 1.28 3.22
N ASP A 283 15.19 0.70 4.40
CA ASP A 283 16.43 0.04 4.87
C ASP A 283 16.53 -1.44 4.46
N ARG A 284 15.43 -2.04 3.92
CA ARG A 284 15.37 -3.49 3.69
C ARG A 284 16.28 -3.99 2.56
N GLY A 285 16.68 -3.13 1.65
CA GLY A 285 17.48 -3.53 0.48
C GLY A 285 16.73 -4.41 -0.52
N LEU A 286 15.38 -4.40 -0.48
CA LEU A 286 14.56 -5.07 -1.48
C LEU A 286 14.46 -4.22 -2.76
N PRO A 287 14.34 -4.82 -3.96
CA PRO A 287 14.11 -4.09 -5.20
C PRO A 287 12.82 -3.23 -5.20
N PRO A 288 12.86 -2.06 -5.84
CA PRO A 288 14.03 -1.34 -6.32
C PRO A 288 14.73 -0.56 -5.20
N GLY A 289 16.08 -0.58 -5.24
CA GLY A 289 16.92 0.32 -4.44
C GLY A 289 17.12 1.70 -5.10
N PRO A 290 17.96 2.56 -4.48
CA PRO A 290 18.87 2.27 -3.37
C PRO A 290 18.20 2.20 -2.00
N ALA A 291 18.72 1.35 -1.13
CA ALA A 291 18.38 1.39 0.29
C ALA A 291 19.09 2.56 0.99
N ILE A 292 18.52 3.04 2.08
CA ILE A 292 19.08 4.14 2.89
C ILE A 292 19.13 3.77 4.38
N GLY A 293 19.93 4.47 5.16
CA GLY A 293 19.95 4.37 6.62
C GLY A 293 18.67 4.87 7.27
N PHE A 294 17.56 4.17 7.03
CA PHE A 294 16.22 4.60 7.44
C PHE A 294 16.04 4.57 8.96
N LEU A 295 16.61 3.60 9.66
CA LEU A 295 16.56 3.57 11.12
C LEU A 295 17.32 4.76 11.69
N GLN A 296 18.46 5.15 11.11
CA GLN A 296 19.24 6.32 11.52
C GLN A 296 18.47 7.63 11.26
N GLU A 297 17.80 7.75 10.08
CA GLU A 297 16.95 8.91 9.77
C GLU A 297 15.80 9.06 10.77
N THR A 298 15.13 7.94 11.07
CA THR A 298 14.03 7.97 12.05
C THR A 298 14.53 8.17 13.47
N LEU A 299 15.74 7.68 13.83
CA LEU A 299 16.35 7.96 15.14
C LEU A 299 16.55 9.47 15.34
N ARG A 300 17.09 10.18 14.34
CA ARG A 300 17.21 11.65 14.37
C ARG A 300 15.86 12.34 14.59
N TRP A 301 14.79 11.82 13.96
CA TRP A 301 13.43 12.30 14.15
C TRP A 301 12.94 12.09 15.58
N TRP A 302 13.15 10.88 16.12
CA TRP A 302 12.77 10.55 17.50
C TRP A 302 13.56 11.32 18.53
N ASP A 303 14.87 11.44 18.38
CA ASP A 303 15.74 12.18 19.31
C ASP A 303 15.31 13.65 19.40
N HIS A 304 14.94 14.25 18.26
CA HIS A 304 14.45 15.63 18.22
C HIS A 304 13.14 15.80 19.00
N TRP A 305 12.15 14.98 18.73
CA TRP A 305 10.79 15.18 19.28
C TRP A 305 10.56 14.53 20.64
N LEU A 306 11.24 13.45 20.97
CA LEU A 306 11.01 12.69 22.19
C LEU A 306 12.08 12.92 23.25
N LYS A 307 13.29 13.40 22.86
CA LYS A 307 14.40 13.71 23.78
C LYS A 307 14.78 15.19 23.81
N ASP A 308 14.12 16.05 23.04
CA ASP A 308 14.43 17.48 22.87
C ASP A 308 15.86 17.74 22.37
N GLU A 309 16.43 16.85 21.56
CA GLU A 309 17.76 17.00 20.97
C GLU A 309 17.69 17.78 19.66
N ASP A 310 18.63 18.70 19.43
CA ASP A 310 18.74 19.38 18.13
C ASP A 310 19.49 18.48 17.15
N THR A 311 18.74 17.75 16.33
CA THR A 311 19.29 16.82 15.34
C THR A 311 19.32 17.37 13.91
N GLY A 312 18.90 18.63 13.72
CA GLY A 312 18.85 19.29 12.41
C GLY A 312 17.71 18.82 11.49
N VAL A 313 16.78 17.99 11.95
CA VAL A 313 15.69 17.48 11.09
C VAL A 313 14.73 18.55 10.58
N LEU A 314 14.64 19.69 11.27
CA LEU A 314 13.84 20.84 10.84
C LEU A 314 14.55 21.73 9.81
N GLU A 315 15.86 21.59 9.65
CA GLU A 315 16.64 22.25 8.61
C GLU A 315 16.61 21.52 7.27
N GLU A 316 16.21 20.24 7.28
CA GLU A 316 16.03 19.44 6.10
C GLU A 316 14.95 20.02 5.16
N PRO A 317 15.02 19.79 3.85
CA PRO A 317 13.93 20.15 2.93
C PRO A 317 12.59 19.59 3.38
N LEU A 318 11.51 20.33 3.12
CA LEU A 318 10.14 19.86 3.43
C LEU A 318 9.85 18.51 2.76
N LEU A 319 10.28 18.35 1.49
CA LEU A 319 10.16 17.13 0.72
C LEU A 319 11.50 16.76 0.11
N ARG A 320 11.96 15.54 0.38
CA ARG A 320 13.11 14.90 -0.28
C ARG A 320 12.58 13.84 -1.23
N SER A 321 12.81 14.02 -2.55
CA SER A 321 12.26 13.16 -3.59
C SER A 321 13.34 12.52 -4.45
N TRP A 322 13.11 11.28 -4.88
CA TRP A 322 13.91 10.62 -5.89
C TRP A 322 13.42 11.02 -7.29
N ILE A 323 14.30 11.52 -8.14
CA ILE A 323 14.03 11.66 -9.57
C ILE A 323 14.64 10.45 -10.27
N SER A 324 13.77 9.57 -10.76
CA SER A 324 14.18 8.39 -11.54
C SER A 324 14.64 8.82 -12.92
N GLU A 325 15.81 8.36 -13.33
CA GLU A 325 16.27 8.51 -14.72
C GLU A 325 15.59 7.44 -15.59
N SER A 326 15.47 7.75 -16.88
CA SER A 326 14.98 6.79 -17.87
C SER A 326 15.81 5.50 -17.86
N HIS A 327 15.14 4.37 -17.97
CA HIS A 327 15.73 3.05 -17.92
C HIS A 327 14.95 2.10 -18.84
N PRO A 328 15.58 1.05 -19.40
CA PRO A 328 14.86 0.03 -20.14
C PRO A 328 13.78 -0.65 -19.29
N PRO A 329 12.61 -0.98 -19.86
CA PRO A 329 11.54 -1.63 -19.09
C PRO A 329 11.96 -3.03 -18.63
N ALA A 330 11.72 -3.32 -17.34
CA ALA A 330 11.93 -4.63 -16.74
C ALA A 330 10.95 -4.83 -15.57
N THR A 331 10.74 -6.08 -15.18
CA THR A 331 9.82 -6.44 -14.10
C THR A 331 10.42 -6.33 -12.71
N VAL A 332 11.74 -6.16 -12.63
CA VAL A 332 12.50 -5.93 -11.39
C VAL A 332 13.76 -5.11 -11.70
N TYR A 333 14.14 -4.25 -10.77
CA TYR A 333 15.42 -3.52 -10.80
C TYR A 333 16.05 -3.63 -9.42
N PRO A 334 17.26 -4.18 -9.29
CA PRO A 334 18.00 -4.14 -8.02
C PRO A 334 18.11 -2.71 -7.49
N GLU A 335 18.47 -1.78 -8.39
CA GLU A 335 18.50 -0.33 -8.14
C GLU A 335 17.94 0.39 -9.34
N LEU A 336 17.16 1.45 -9.13
CA LEU A 336 16.74 2.37 -10.17
C LEU A 336 17.74 3.52 -10.27
N PRO A 337 18.20 3.87 -11.49
CA PRO A 337 19.05 5.05 -11.68
C PRO A 337 18.29 6.32 -11.35
N GLY A 338 18.97 7.30 -10.77
CA GLY A 338 18.35 8.56 -10.43
C GLY A 338 19.16 9.37 -9.42
N ARG A 339 18.52 10.37 -8.82
CA ARG A 339 19.13 11.25 -7.83
C ARG A 339 18.10 11.80 -6.86
N TRP A 340 18.57 12.17 -5.67
CA TRP A 340 17.76 12.89 -4.68
C TRP A 340 17.70 14.38 -5.01
N VAL A 341 16.50 14.97 -4.82
CA VAL A 341 16.26 16.41 -4.87
C VAL A 341 15.49 16.83 -3.62
N GLY A 342 15.68 18.09 -3.21
CA GLY A 342 15.02 18.64 -2.02
C GLY A 342 14.22 19.89 -2.35
N ASP A 343 12.99 19.95 -1.87
CA ASP A 343 12.10 21.09 -2.03
C ASP A 343 11.75 21.69 -0.66
N ALA A 344 12.01 22.99 -0.48
CA ALA A 344 11.77 23.70 0.79
C ALA A 344 10.27 23.93 1.06
N ARG A 345 9.43 23.77 0.06
CA ARG A 345 7.97 23.88 0.12
C ARG A 345 7.33 22.96 -0.92
N TRP A 346 6.08 22.61 -0.68
CA TRP A 346 5.29 21.85 -1.63
C TRP A 346 3.91 22.54 -1.87
N PRO A 347 3.40 22.68 -3.11
CA PRO A 347 4.10 22.38 -4.36
C PRO A 347 5.42 23.15 -4.51
N SER A 348 6.39 22.51 -5.17
CA SER A 348 7.73 23.06 -5.37
C SER A 348 7.72 24.38 -6.16
N ALA A 349 8.59 25.30 -5.80
CA ALA A 349 8.78 26.53 -6.57
C ALA A 349 9.37 26.28 -7.98
N GLY A 350 10.13 25.18 -8.11
CA GLY A 350 10.73 24.78 -9.38
C GLY A 350 9.79 23.97 -10.27
N VAL A 351 8.55 23.69 -9.85
CA VAL A 351 7.59 22.92 -10.66
C VAL A 351 6.53 23.83 -11.26
N THR A 352 6.36 23.72 -12.58
CA THR A 352 5.32 24.43 -13.35
C THR A 352 4.45 23.42 -14.07
N MET A 353 3.12 23.49 -13.86
CA MET A 353 2.18 22.69 -14.63
C MET A 353 2.14 23.22 -16.08
N THR A 354 2.62 22.41 -17.03
CA THR A 354 2.74 22.75 -18.45
C THR A 354 1.73 21.95 -19.27
N THR A 355 0.88 22.63 -20.03
CA THR A 355 -0.16 22.02 -20.85
C THR A 355 0.36 21.64 -22.24
N TRP A 356 0.19 20.38 -22.62
CA TRP A 356 0.55 19.83 -23.92
C TRP A 356 -0.72 19.34 -24.62
N GLY A 357 -1.13 19.99 -25.73
CA GLY A 357 -2.23 19.52 -26.58
C GLY A 357 -1.91 18.14 -27.18
N LEU A 358 -2.94 17.31 -27.42
CA LEU A 358 -2.68 15.98 -27.97
C LEU A 358 -2.11 16.06 -29.40
N PRO A 359 -1.10 15.24 -29.73
CA PRO A 359 -0.50 15.22 -31.06
C PRO A 359 -1.50 14.89 -32.16
N GLY A 360 -1.34 15.53 -33.34
CA GLY A 360 -2.22 15.32 -34.48
C GLY A 360 -3.62 15.96 -34.38
N ALA A 361 -3.89 16.66 -33.29
CA ALA A 361 -5.20 17.23 -32.95
C ALA A 361 -5.76 18.19 -34.03
N ALA A 362 -4.91 18.92 -34.75
CA ALA A 362 -5.34 19.90 -35.72
C ALA A 362 -6.05 19.32 -36.96
N SER A 363 -5.92 18.04 -37.25
CA SER A 363 -6.48 17.35 -38.41
C SER A 363 -7.37 16.15 -38.09
N ALA A 364 -7.49 15.78 -36.78
CA ALA A 364 -8.21 14.59 -36.34
C ALA A 364 -9.64 14.94 -35.89
N GLY A 365 -10.66 14.23 -36.41
CA GLY A 365 -11.98 14.15 -35.81
C GLY A 365 -11.93 13.32 -34.52
N PRO A 366 -13.10 13.07 -33.88
CA PRO A 366 -13.19 12.21 -32.72
C PRO A 366 -12.55 10.84 -32.96
N VAL A 367 -11.78 10.36 -31.99
CA VAL A 367 -11.09 9.06 -32.02
C VAL A 367 -11.76 8.10 -31.03
N LEU A 368 -12.21 6.94 -31.52
CA LEU A 368 -12.81 5.90 -30.72
C LEU A 368 -11.73 5.17 -29.90
N VAL A 369 -11.83 5.21 -28.57
CA VAL A 369 -11.06 4.41 -27.63
C VAL A 369 -11.88 3.20 -27.24
N ARG A 370 -11.49 2.04 -27.72
CA ARG A 370 -12.17 0.77 -27.48
C ARG A 370 -11.15 -0.33 -27.30
N SER A 371 -10.86 -0.65 -26.07
CA SER A 371 -9.82 -1.63 -25.71
C SER A 371 -10.38 -3.02 -25.52
N PRO A 372 -9.65 -4.09 -25.87
CA PRO A 372 -9.96 -5.44 -25.41
C PRO A 372 -10.02 -5.48 -23.89
N GLN A 373 -10.92 -6.32 -23.33
CA GLN A 373 -11.15 -6.32 -21.88
C GLN A 373 -9.98 -6.87 -21.06
N HIS A 374 -9.05 -7.60 -21.67
CA HIS A 374 -7.81 -8.07 -21.05
C HIS A 374 -6.67 -7.03 -21.07
N THR A 375 -6.90 -5.81 -21.58
CA THR A 375 -5.95 -4.69 -21.42
C THR A 375 -5.69 -4.48 -19.92
N GLY A 376 -4.40 -4.42 -19.52
CA GLY A 376 -3.99 -4.31 -18.13
C GLY A 376 -3.33 -5.57 -17.53
N VAL A 377 -3.30 -6.69 -18.28
CA VAL A 377 -2.63 -7.92 -17.80
C VAL A 377 -1.12 -7.71 -17.58
N ASP A 378 -0.53 -6.73 -18.25
CA ASP A 378 0.88 -6.33 -18.11
C ASP A 378 1.06 -5.04 -17.26
N ALA A 379 0.08 -4.72 -16.42
CA ALA A 379 0.10 -3.53 -15.56
C ALA A 379 1.08 -3.62 -14.37
N GLY A 380 1.72 -4.75 -14.13
CA GLY A 380 2.49 -5.03 -12.91
C GLY A 380 1.58 -5.39 -11.73
N ARG A 381 2.16 -5.52 -10.53
CA ARG A 381 1.40 -5.67 -9.28
C ARG A 381 0.95 -4.32 -8.74
N TYR A 382 -0.15 -4.30 -8.02
CA TYR A 382 -0.60 -3.11 -7.30
C TYR A 382 0.33 -2.83 -6.11
N PHE A 383 0.61 -3.86 -5.31
CA PHE A 383 1.64 -3.83 -4.28
C PHE A 383 2.88 -4.60 -4.74
N PRO A 384 3.89 -3.95 -5.30
CA PRO A 384 5.22 -4.54 -5.47
C PRO A 384 5.89 -4.71 -4.10
N PHE A 385 6.52 -5.87 -3.87
CA PHE A 385 7.27 -6.18 -2.64
C PHE A 385 8.75 -6.43 -2.90
N GLY A 386 9.20 -6.18 -4.13
CA GLY A 386 10.56 -6.44 -4.56
C GLY A 386 10.78 -7.84 -5.14
N ASN A 387 9.71 -8.49 -5.63
CA ASN A 387 9.81 -9.78 -6.32
C ASN A 387 10.15 -9.59 -7.81
N ASP A 388 10.56 -10.70 -8.46
CA ASP A 388 11.09 -10.66 -9.83
C ASP A 388 10.06 -10.26 -10.90
N SER A 389 8.76 -10.35 -10.62
CA SER A 389 7.69 -10.05 -11.58
C SER A 389 6.74 -8.93 -11.14
N ASP A 390 7.17 -8.09 -10.22
CA ASP A 390 6.31 -7.08 -9.59
C ASP A 390 6.04 -5.86 -10.48
N LEU A 391 7.07 -5.36 -11.18
CA LEU A 391 6.94 -4.12 -11.95
C LEU A 391 6.38 -4.37 -13.35
N PRO A 392 5.78 -3.35 -14.00
CA PRO A 392 5.27 -3.50 -15.36
C PRO A 392 6.38 -3.84 -16.37
N PRO A 393 6.20 -4.85 -17.22
CA PRO A 393 7.13 -5.12 -18.33
C PRO A 393 7.07 -4.03 -19.40
N ASP A 394 7.75 -4.25 -20.53
CA ASP A 394 7.67 -3.40 -21.71
C ASP A 394 6.20 -3.18 -22.12
N GLN A 395 5.78 -1.93 -22.16
CA GLN A 395 4.39 -1.55 -22.36
C GLN A 395 3.93 -1.63 -23.81
N ARG A 396 4.77 -2.04 -24.76
CA ARG A 396 4.37 -2.15 -26.18
C ARG A 396 3.15 -3.06 -26.38
N GLU A 397 3.01 -4.12 -25.58
CA GLU A 397 1.82 -4.99 -25.63
C GLU A 397 0.56 -4.23 -25.17
N GLU A 398 0.62 -3.52 -24.06
CA GLU A 398 -0.48 -2.70 -23.56
C GLU A 398 -0.78 -1.49 -24.47
N ASP A 399 0.26 -0.89 -25.07
CA ASP A 399 0.13 0.21 -26.01
C ASP A 399 -0.61 -0.24 -27.27
N SER A 400 -0.39 -1.47 -27.74
CA SER A 400 -1.09 -2.05 -28.89
C SER A 400 -2.60 -2.24 -28.67
N ARG A 401 -3.04 -2.27 -27.40
CA ARG A 401 -4.45 -2.40 -26.96
C ARG A 401 -5.08 -1.06 -26.60
N SER A 402 -4.33 0.04 -26.77
CA SER A 402 -4.70 1.40 -26.37
C SER A 402 -4.68 2.34 -27.57
N VAL A 403 -5.29 3.50 -27.44
CA VAL A 403 -5.08 4.61 -28.37
C VAL A 403 -3.91 5.45 -27.86
N CYS A 404 -2.83 5.50 -28.63
CA CYS A 404 -1.60 6.18 -28.26
C CYS A 404 -1.45 7.53 -28.96
N PHE A 405 -1.08 8.55 -28.21
CA PHE A 405 -0.68 9.87 -28.66
C PHE A 405 0.80 10.08 -28.37
N ASP A 406 1.65 10.03 -29.41
CA ASP A 406 3.09 10.17 -29.28
C ASP A 406 3.48 11.62 -29.57
N TYR A 407 4.12 12.27 -28.60
CA TYR A 407 4.74 13.58 -28.83
C TYR A 407 6.03 13.42 -29.63
N ASP A 408 6.48 14.52 -30.24
CA ASP A 408 7.76 14.52 -30.96
C ASP A 408 8.92 14.16 -30.02
N PRO A 409 10.03 13.61 -30.55
CA PRO A 409 11.22 13.38 -29.77
C PRO A 409 11.66 14.65 -29.04
N LEU A 410 11.94 14.53 -27.74
CA LEU A 410 12.39 15.65 -26.96
C LEU A 410 13.73 16.19 -27.49
N ALA A 411 13.79 17.50 -27.74
CA ALA A 411 15.02 18.15 -28.17
C ALA A 411 16.05 18.25 -27.02
N GLU A 412 15.56 18.39 -25.79
CA GLU A 412 16.34 18.49 -24.55
C GLU A 412 15.71 17.57 -23.50
N PRO A 413 16.46 17.17 -22.45
CA PRO A 413 15.90 16.41 -21.36
C PRO A 413 14.75 17.16 -20.68
N LEU A 414 13.72 16.44 -20.23
CA LEU A 414 12.59 16.97 -19.50
C LEU A 414 12.44 16.23 -18.17
N GLU A 415 12.35 16.98 -17.09
CA GLU A 415 12.12 16.43 -15.75
C GLU A 415 10.71 16.78 -15.27
N ILE A 416 10.03 15.82 -14.67
CA ILE A 416 8.74 16.02 -14.01
C ILE A 416 8.80 15.59 -12.54
N LEU A 417 8.07 16.32 -11.68
CA LEU A 417 7.91 15.96 -10.27
C LEU A 417 6.53 16.39 -9.80
N GLY A 418 5.72 15.43 -9.40
CA GLY A 418 4.35 15.65 -8.92
C GLY A 418 3.34 14.81 -9.68
N ARG A 419 2.08 15.25 -9.69
CA ARG A 419 0.95 14.53 -10.29
C ARG A 419 0.60 15.10 -11.65
N PRO A 420 0.85 14.37 -12.77
CA PRO A 420 0.34 14.75 -14.08
C PRO A 420 -1.19 14.69 -14.12
N ARG A 421 -1.80 15.42 -15.05
CA ARG A 421 -3.25 15.43 -15.25
C ARG A 421 -3.58 15.28 -16.73
N VAL A 422 -4.64 14.54 -17.02
CA VAL A 422 -5.20 14.41 -18.35
C VAL A 422 -6.57 15.08 -18.39
N ARG A 423 -6.78 15.98 -19.34
CA ARG A 423 -8.07 16.62 -19.61
C ARG A 423 -8.58 16.13 -20.96
N LEU A 424 -9.77 15.52 -20.95
CA LEU A 424 -10.34 14.90 -22.13
C LEU A 424 -11.74 15.41 -22.38
N ARG A 425 -12.04 15.73 -23.64
CA ARG A 425 -13.38 15.96 -24.12
C ARG A 425 -13.91 14.66 -24.71
N LEU A 426 -14.87 14.05 -24.04
CA LEU A 426 -15.35 12.68 -24.33
C LEU A 426 -16.80 12.66 -24.76
N THR A 427 -17.12 11.71 -25.66
CA THR A 427 -18.49 11.29 -25.97
C THR A 427 -18.64 9.83 -25.66
N SER A 428 -19.65 9.43 -24.89
CA SER A 428 -19.96 8.02 -24.61
C SER A 428 -21.38 7.69 -25.04
N GLU A 429 -21.55 6.53 -25.69
CA GLU A 429 -22.86 6.00 -26.08
C GLU A 429 -23.47 5.08 -25.00
N VAL A 430 -22.77 4.91 -23.88
CA VAL A 430 -23.19 4.06 -22.77
C VAL A 430 -23.17 4.80 -21.44
N PRO A 431 -24.08 4.49 -20.51
CA PRO A 431 -24.21 5.23 -19.26
C PRO A 431 -23.02 5.02 -18.32
N ARG A 432 -22.33 3.88 -18.40
CA ARG A 432 -21.22 3.53 -17.53
C ARG A 432 -20.01 3.03 -18.31
N GLY A 433 -18.88 3.62 -18.07
CA GLY A 433 -17.60 3.30 -18.66
C GLY A 433 -16.48 3.76 -17.76
N GLN A 434 -15.25 3.57 -18.22
CA GLN A 434 -14.05 3.98 -17.49
C GLN A 434 -12.99 4.49 -18.44
N VAL A 435 -12.16 5.39 -17.95
CA VAL A 435 -10.99 5.94 -18.63
C VAL A 435 -9.75 5.52 -17.90
N ILE A 436 -8.79 4.99 -18.61
CA ILE A 436 -7.45 4.74 -18.12
C ILE A 436 -6.48 5.54 -18.98
N ALA A 437 -5.57 6.26 -18.32
CA ALA A 437 -4.50 7.01 -18.95
C ALA A 437 -3.16 6.54 -18.42
N ARG A 438 -2.22 6.23 -19.33
CA ARG A 438 -0.83 5.89 -19.01
C ARG A 438 0.09 6.88 -19.68
N VAL A 439 1.06 7.42 -18.95
CA VAL A 439 2.20 8.14 -19.51
C VAL A 439 3.38 7.18 -19.56
N CYS A 440 3.93 7.01 -20.76
CA CYS A 440 5.08 6.15 -20.97
C CYS A 440 6.26 6.96 -21.54
N ASP A 441 7.46 6.52 -21.18
CA ASP A 441 8.73 6.95 -21.74
C ASP A 441 9.10 5.99 -22.87
N VAL A 442 9.06 6.48 -24.12
CA VAL A 442 9.35 5.68 -25.31
C VAL A 442 10.76 6.00 -25.80
N ALA A 443 11.64 5.03 -25.68
CA ALA A 443 13.02 5.13 -26.11
C ALA A 443 13.14 5.11 -27.65
N PRO A 444 14.29 5.56 -28.23
CA PRO A 444 14.50 5.56 -29.69
C PRO A 444 14.40 4.19 -30.35
N ASP A 445 14.62 3.09 -29.61
CA ASP A 445 14.46 1.70 -30.09
C ASP A 445 13.02 1.22 -30.08
N GLY A 446 12.08 2.05 -29.55
CA GLY A 446 10.65 1.76 -29.45
C GLY A 446 10.24 1.04 -28.18
N SER A 447 11.16 0.69 -27.28
CA SER A 447 10.79 0.17 -25.97
C SER A 447 10.00 1.22 -25.16
N SER A 448 9.00 0.78 -24.38
CA SER A 448 8.04 1.65 -23.72
C SER A 448 8.00 1.34 -22.23
N THR A 449 8.48 2.30 -21.42
CA THR A 449 8.49 2.18 -19.94
C THR A 449 7.33 2.95 -19.36
N LEU A 450 6.54 2.31 -18.48
CA LEU A 450 5.46 3.01 -17.76
C LEU A 450 6.07 4.03 -16.78
N VAL A 451 5.69 5.28 -16.90
CA VAL A 451 6.08 6.35 -15.97
C VAL A 451 5.02 6.55 -14.89
N THR A 452 3.77 6.75 -15.31
CA THR A 452 2.64 6.90 -14.38
C THR A 452 1.33 6.56 -15.06
N ARG A 453 0.28 6.38 -14.26
CA ARG A 453 -1.08 6.07 -14.74
C ARG A 453 -2.14 6.64 -13.82
N GLY A 454 -3.37 6.66 -14.32
CA GLY A 454 -4.55 7.00 -13.55
C GLY A 454 -5.79 6.31 -14.12
N VAL A 455 -6.81 6.19 -13.27
CA VAL A 455 -8.11 5.59 -13.60
C VAL A 455 -9.23 6.54 -13.23
N LEU A 456 -10.27 6.59 -14.03
CA LEU A 456 -11.51 7.30 -13.73
C LEU A 456 -12.72 6.47 -14.16
N ASN A 457 -13.57 6.14 -13.19
CA ASN A 457 -14.93 5.69 -13.46
C ASN A 457 -15.74 6.90 -13.96
N LEU A 458 -16.30 6.83 -15.16
CA LEU A 458 -17.02 7.95 -15.75
C LEU A 458 -18.25 8.37 -14.93
N SER A 459 -18.87 7.45 -14.19
CA SER A 459 -19.96 7.78 -13.28
C SER A 459 -19.52 8.54 -12.01
N ALA A 460 -18.22 8.57 -11.71
CA ALA A 460 -17.61 9.28 -10.57
C ALA A 460 -16.87 10.57 -10.99
N ARG A 461 -17.05 11.06 -12.23
CA ARG A 461 -16.37 12.24 -12.76
C ARG A 461 -16.71 13.57 -12.03
N HIS A 462 -17.86 13.62 -11.35
CA HIS A 462 -18.31 14.79 -10.60
C HIS A 462 -18.14 14.65 -9.08
N GLY A 463 -17.39 13.66 -8.62
CA GLY A 463 -17.12 13.36 -7.21
C GLY A 463 -17.20 11.87 -6.92
N ARG A 464 -16.55 11.43 -5.84
CA ARG A 464 -16.53 10.03 -5.41
C ARG A 464 -17.70 9.67 -4.50
N ASP A 465 -18.42 10.65 -4.01
CA ASP A 465 -19.55 10.55 -3.08
C ASP A 465 -20.89 10.21 -3.78
N ARG A 466 -20.92 10.25 -5.10
CA ARG A 466 -22.14 10.06 -5.89
C ARG A 466 -21.89 9.43 -7.24
N VAL A 467 -22.94 8.78 -7.74
CA VAL A 467 -22.96 8.17 -9.07
C VAL A 467 -23.78 9.07 -10.01
N VAL A 468 -23.16 9.47 -11.12
CA VAL A 468 -23.83 10.22 -12.20
C VAL A 468 -23.61 9.48 -13.49
N ASP A 469 -24.61 8.72 -13.92
CA ASP A 469 -24.56 8.01 -15.20
C ASP A 469 -24.32 8.98 -16.35
N TRP A 470 -23.62 8.52 -17.37
CA TRP A 470 -23.41 9.31 -18.58
C TRP A 470 -24.67 9.29 -19.42
N GLU A 471 -25.09 10.44 -19.95
CA GLU A 471 -26.17 10.51 -20.94
C GLU A 471 -25.65 10.02 -22.29
N PRO A 472 -26.18 8.92 -22.87
CA PRO A 472 -25.71 8.39 -24.13
C PRO A 472 -25.73 9.44 -25.26
N GLY A 473 -24.61 9.56 -25.96
CA GLY A 473 -24.42 10.56 -27.02
C GLY A 473 -24.02 11.97 -26.54
N ALA A 474 -24.04 12.22 -25.24
CA ALA A 474 -23.55 13.50 -24.70
C ALA A 474 -22.01 13.59 -24.79
N THR A 475 -21.55 14.84 -24.93
CA THR A 475 -20.11 15.18 -24.87
C THR A 475 -19.81 16.02 -23.64
N GLU A 476 -18.90 15.59 -22.80
CA GLU A 476 -18.49 16.29 -21.60
C GLU A 476 -16.97 16.39 -21.49
N ASP A 477 -16.50 17.37 -20.70
CA ASP A 477 -15.10 17.49 -20.33
C ASP A 477 -14.86 16.71 -19.03
N VAL A 478 -13.82 15.87 -19.00
CA VAL A 478 -13.41 15.11 -17.83
C VAL A 478 -11.95 15.38 -17.49
N GLU A 479 -11.64 15.35 -16.21
CA GLU A 479 -10.27 15.48 -15.71
C GLU A 479 -9.91 14.21 -14.94
N LEU A 480 -8.67 13.76 -15.15
CA LEU A 480 -8.09 12.59 -14.53
C LEU A 480 -6.69 12.91 -14.02
N ASP A 481 -6.51 12.94 -12.70
CA ASP A 481 -5.18 13.00 -12.11
C ASP A 481 -4.49 11.63 -12.22
N LEU A 482 -3.23 11.65 -12.62
CA LEU A 482 -2.37 10.49 -12.59
C LEU A 482 -1.61 10.43 -11.26
N ASN A 483 -1.11 9.23 -10.93
CA ASN A 483 -0.31 9.06 -9.73
C ASN A 483 0.96 9.92 -9.78
N GLY A 484 1.40 10.40 -8.61
CA GLY A 484 2.62 11.16 -8.45
C GLY A 484 3.87 10.40 -8.88
N ILE A 485 4.84 11.12 -9.43
CA ILE A 485 6.12 10.57 -9.89
C ILE A 485 7.20 11.66 -9.94
N GLY A 486 8.46 11.25 -9.73
CA GLY A 486 9.65 11.99 -10.12
C GLY A 486 10.35 11.24 -11.24
N HIS A 487 10.42 11.81 -12.46
CA HIS A 487 11.02 11.15 -13.62
C HIS A 487 11.72 12.15 -14.55
N ALA A 488 12.85 11.73 -15.14
CA ALA A 488 13.61 12.48 -16.11
C ALA A 488 13.61 11.76 -17.47
N PHE A 489 12.98 12.38 -18.46
CA PHE A 489 12.99 11.93 -19.84
C PHE A 489 14.24 12.44 -20.58
N PRO A 490 15.06 11.59 -21.21
CA PRO A 490 16.23 12.04 -21.98
C PRO A 490 15.85 12.73 -23.30
N ALA A 491 16.76 13.53 -23.84
CA ALA A 491 16.65 13.99 -25.22
C ALA A 491 16.58 12.80 -26.19
N GLY A 492 15.77 12.93 -27.23
CA GLY A 492 15.53 11.87 -28.21
C GLY A 492 14.46 10.85 -27.86
N HIS A 493 14.05 10.76 -26.57
CA HIS A 493 12.90 9.98 -26.17
C HIS A 493 11.58 10.68 -26.49
N ARG A 494 10.48 9.94 -26.47
CA ARG A 494 9.13 10.47 -26.69
C ARG A 494 8.29 10.25 -25.44
N ILE A 495 7.47 11.22 -25.11
CA ILE A 495 6.38 11.03 -24.17
C ILE A 495 5.21 10.42 -24.94
N ARG A 496 4.63 9.36 -24.44
CA ARG A 496 3.41 8.74 -24.96
C ARG A 496 2.30 8.88 -23.94
N LEU A 497 1.14 9.38 -24.37
CA LEU A 497 -0.11 9.23 -23.65
C LEU A 497 -0.90 8.09 -24.27
N ALA A 498 -1.11 7.01 -23.54
CA ALA A 498 -1.90 5.86 -23.96
C ALA A 498 -3.25 5.85 -23.21
N LEU A 499 -4.36 5.86 -23.97
CA LEU A 499 -5.73 5.88 -23.45
C LEU A 499 -6.41 4.53 -23.71
N SER A 500 -7.08 3.97 -22.70
CA SER A 500 -7.82 2.72 -22.81
C SER A 500 -9.17 2.76 -22.07
N SER A 501 -10.11 1.93 -22.49
CA SER A 501 -11.45 1.79 -21.91
C SER A 501 -11.57 0.60 -20.96
N ALA A 502 -10.51 -0.19 -20.81
CA ALA A 502 -10.43 -1.36 -19.95
C ALA A 502 -9.03 -1.45 -19.33
N TYR A 503 -8.91 -2.00 -18.11
CA TYR A 503 -7.62 -2.21 -17.45
C TYR A 503 -7.72 -3.35 -16.43
N TRP A 504 -7.97 -4.58 -16.93
CA TRP A 504 -8.08 -5.79 -16.12
C TRP A 504 -6.72 -6.44 -15.86
N PRO A 505 -6.45 -6.96 -14.65
CA PRO A 505 -7.34 -7.00 -13.48
C PRO A 505 -7.20 -5.78 -12.55
N TRP A 506 -6.53 -4.71 -12.98
CA TRP A 506 -6.32 -3.54 -12.13
C TRP A 506 -7.64 -3.01 -11.56
N VAL A 507 -8.61 -2.75 -12.44
CA VAL A 507 -9.94 -2.33 -12.05
C VAL A 507 -11.02 -3.26 -12.62
N TRP A 508 -12.11 -3.40 -11.87
CA TRP A 508 -13.27 -4.16 -12.31
C TRP A 508 -13.91 -3.47 -13.53
N PRO A 509 -14.21 -4.22 -14.62
CA PRO A 509 -14.77 -3.62 -15.82
C PRO A 509 -16.16 -3.05 -15.56
N GLN A 510 -16.40 -1.84 -16.04
CA GLN A 510 -17.75 -1.29 -16.08
C GLN A 510 -18.60 -2.02 -17.13
N PRO A 511 -19.93 -2.15 -16.93
CA PRO A 511 -20.78 -2.88 -17.89
C PRO A 511 -20.68 -2.37 -19.33
N GLY A 512 -20.41 -1.07 -19.51
CA GLY A 512 -20.25 -0.44 -20.82
C GLY A 512 -18.83 -0.40 -21.39
N SER A 513 -17.81 -0.91 -20.67
CA SER A 513 -16.40 -0.76 -21.04
C SER A 513 -16.06 -1.34 -22.44
N ALA A 514 -16.77 -2.40 -22.87
CA ALA A 514 -16.57 -2.99 -24.20
C ALA A 514 -17.05 -2.09 -25.38
N ALA A 515 -17.95 -1.15 -25.11
CA ALA A 515 -18.35 -0.16 -26.13
C ALA A 515 -17.27 0.92 -26.35
N GLY A 516 -16.53 1.26 -25.30
CA GLY A 516 -15.57 2.34 -25.29
C GLY A 516 -16.25 3.72 -25.31
N TRP A 517 -15.47 4.72 -25.70
CA TRP A 517 -15.88 6.12 -25.80
C TRP A 517 -15.03 6.83 -26.84
N SER A 518 -15.50 7.97 -27.35
CA SER A 518 -14.73 8.78 -28.30
C SER A 518 -14.10 9.98 -27.61
N VAL A 519 -12.85 10.32 -27.97
CA VAL A 519 -12.15 11.51 -27.51
C VAL A 519 -12.02 12.50 -28.65
N GLU A 520 -12.18 13.81 -28.36
CA GLU A 520 -11.87 14.91 -29.27
C GLU A 520 -10.43 15.38 -29.01
N PRO A 521 -9.43 14.99 -29.81
CA PRO A 521 -8.03 15.33 -29.53
C PRO A 521 -7.77 16.84 -29.51
N ALA A 522 -8.45 17.60 -30.37
CA ALA A 522 -8.30 19.06 -30.45
C ALA A 522 -8.72 19.84 -29.21
N ALA A 523 -9.57 19.21 -28.36
CA ALA A 523 -10.07 19.79 -27.13
C ALA A 523 -9.50 19.06 -25.87
N SER A 524 -8.49 18.23 -26.07
CA SER A 524 -7.91 17.40 -25.00
C SER A 524 -6.41 17.71 -24.81
N ALA A 525 -5.90 17.49 -23.60
CA ALA A 525 -4.52 17.82 -23.26
C ALA A 525 -3.96 16.93 -22.15
N LEU A 526 -2.63 16.82 -22.13
CA LEU A 526 -1.83 16.31 -21.03
C LEU A 526 -1.16 17.47 -20.30
N ASP A 527 -1.38 17.61 -19.02
CA ASP A 527 -0.70 18.57 -18.16
C ASP A 527 0.42 17.84 -17.40
N LEU A 528 1.65 18.34 -17.55
CA LEU A 528 2.83 17.76 -16.91
C LEU A 528 3.40 18.72 -15.85
N PRO A 529 3.72 18.25 -14.63
CA PRO A 529 4.40 19.03 -13.59
C PRO A 529 5.91 19.12 -13.93
N VAL A 530 6.27 19.99 -14.88
CA VAL A 530 7.64 20.14 -15.35
C VAL A 530 8.49 20.82 -14.28
N ARG A 531 9.60 20.17 -13.92
CA ARG A 531 10.56 20.66 -12.93
C ARG A 531 11.77 21.30 -13.61
N ASP A 532 12.07 22.50 -13.18
CA ASP A 532 13.29 23.24 -13.53
C ASP A 532 14.26 23.20 -12.35
N ALA A 533 15.37 22.50 -12.49
CA ALA A 533 16.39 22.33 -11.46
C ALA A 533 17.02 23.67 -11.01
N VAL A 534 17.11 24.65 -11.93
CA VAL A 534 17.65 25.98 -11.62
C VAL A 534 16.64 26.77 -10.77
N ALA A 535 15.38 26.79 -11.19
CA ALA A 535 14.31 27.45 -10.42
C ALA A 535 14.05 26.78 -9.08
N ALA A 536 14.30 25.46 -8.98
CA ALA A 536 14.26 24.71 -7.72
C ALA A 536 15.45 25.03 -6.79
N GLY A 537 16.54 25.61 -7.32
CA GLY A 537 17.74 25.93 -6.54
C GLY A 537 18.61 24.72 -6.19
N ASP A 538 18.60 23.68 -7.03
CA ASP A 538 19.34 22.43 -6.75
C ASP A 538 20.85 22.64 -6.58
N ALA A 539 21.45 23.53 -7.39
CA ALA A 539 22.87 23.82 -7.35
C ALA A 539 23.32 24.58 -6.07
N GLU A 540 22.37 25.21 -5.37
CA GLU A 540 22.62 26.02 -4.19
C GLU A 540 22.49 25.23 -2.89
N ARG A 541 21.98 23.98 -2.97
CA ARG A 541 21.75 23.10 -1.82
C ARG A 541 22.83 22.04 -1.70
N PRO A 542 23.15 21.60 -0.49
CA PRO A 542 23.97 20.42 -0.28
C PRO A 542 23.32 19.21 -0.95
N ALA A 543 24.14 18.30 -1.46
CA ALA A 543 23.63 17.01 -1.95
C ALA A 543 22.94 16.26 -0.81
N ILE A 544 21.76 15.73 -1.07
CA ILE A 544 21.06 14.88 -0.11
C ILE A 544 21.76 13.52 -0.09
N THR A 545 22.22 13.14 1.08
CA THR A 545 22.91 11.86 1.33
C THR A 545 22.31 11.21 2.57
N PHE A 546 22.34 9.90 2.59
CA PHE A 546 21.90 9.08 3.72
C PHE A 546 23.04 8.20 4.19
N GLU A 547 22.99 7.79 5.44
CA GLU A 547 23.88 6.77 5.95
C GLU A 547 23.60 5.41 5.30
N GLU A 548 24.57 4.49 5.38
CA GLU A 548 24.35 3.10 4.98
C GLU A 548 23.34 2.43 5.92
N PRO A 549 22.45 1.56 5.39
CA PRO A 549 21.44 0.90 6.20
C PRO A 549 22.02 0.07 7.33
N GLU A 550 21.49 0.24 8.54
CA GLU A 550 21.75 -0.58 9.70
C GLU A 550 20.50 -1.35 10.12
N GLN A 551 20.69 -2.52 10.73
CA GLN A 551 19.64 -3.34 11.33
C GLN A 551 20.20 -4.10 12.54
N ALA A 552 19.33 -4.52 13.46
CA ALA A 552 19.69 -5.50 14.47
C ALA A 552 19.85 -6.91 13.85
N GLU A 553 20.38 -7.84 14.64
CA GLU A 553 20.55 -9.24 14.20
C GLU A 553 19.19 -9.82 13.75
N PRO A 554 19.17 -10.49 12.57
CA PRO A 554 17.96 -11.14 12.11
C PRO A 554 17.57 -12.30 13.03
N LEU A 555 16.27 -12.54 13.17
CA LEU A 555 15.77 -13.73 13.82
C LEU A 555 16.22 -14.98 13.03
N ASP A 556 16.77 -15.99 13.73
CA ASP A 556 17.23 -17.25 13.13
C ASP A 556 16.05 -18.13 12.70
N VAL A 557 15.37 -17.72 11.63
CA VAL A 557 14.28 -18.47 11.01
C VAL A 557 14.84 -19.37 9.93
N ARG A 558 14.54 -20.66 10.00
CA ARG A 558 14.93 -21.62 8.96
C ARG A 558 13.83 -21.70 7.90
N TYR A 559 14.25 -21.65 6.63
CA TYR A 559 13.39 -21.78 5.46
C TYR A 559 13.71 -23.08 4.74
N PRO A 560 12.99 -24.19 5.01
CA PRO A 560 13.18 -25.44 4.26
C PRO A 560 12.92 -25.24 2.77
N GLU A 561 13.74 -25.85 1.93
CA GLU A 561 13.52 -25.82 0.47
C GLU A 561 12.17 -26.44 0.11
N VAL A 562 11.40 -25.72 -0.70
CA VAL A 562 10.13 -26.19 -1.27
C VAL A 562 10.39 -26.59 -2.72
N PRO A 563 10.33 -27.89 -3.06
CA PRO A 563 10.46 -28.34 -4.44
C PRO A 563 9.27 -27.80 -5.28
N GLY A 564 9.54 -27.28 -6.47
CA GLY A 564 8.52 -26.96 -7.47
C GLY A 564 7.78 -25.66 -7.23
N GLN A 565 8.50 -24.60 -6.90
CA GLN A 565 7.91 -23.24 -6.85
C GLN A 565 7.20 -22.90 -8.17
N ARG A 566 5.97 -22.40 -8.07
CA ARG A 566 5.23 -21.84 -9.22
C ARG A 566 5.95 -20.59 -9.74
N PRO A 567 5.80 -20.23 -11.03
CA PRO A 567 6.11 -18.88 -11.48
C PRO A 567 5.32 -17.85 -10.67
N GLU A 568 5.91 -16.68 -10.42
CA GLU A 568 5.27 -15.62 -9.63
C GLU A 568 4.05 -15.04 -10.32
N ARG A 569 4.16 -14.88 -11.64
CA ARG A 569 3.11 -14.26 -12.45
C ARG A 569 3.09 -14.89 -13.82
N VAL A 570 1.92 -15.37 -14.22
CA VAL A 570 1.73 -16.04 -15.51
C VAL A 570 0.46 -15.56 -16.17
N VAL A 571 0.56 -15.18 -17.45
CA VAL A 571 -0.57 -14.88 -18.30
C VAL A 571 -0.82 -16.08 -19.21
N VAL A 572 -2.03 -16.63 -19.16
CA VAL A 572 -2.48 -17.76 -19.98
C VAL A 572 -3.61 -17.28 -20.89
N ARG A 573 -3.50 -17.56 -22.18
CA ARG A 573 -4.57 -17.35 -23.14
C ARG A 573 -5.16 -18.69 -23.58
N ASP A 574 -6.46 -18.89 -23.33
CA ASP A 574 -7.23 -19.95 -23.97
C ASP A 574 -7.78 -19.41 -25.30
N VAL A 575 -7.20 -19.87 -26.40
CA VAL A 575 -7.54 -19.37 -27.75
C VAL A 575 -8.95 -19.83 -28.17
N ALA A 576 -9.40 -20.98 -27.69
CA ALA A 576 -10.70 -21.53 -28.07
C ALA A 576 -11.84 -20.85 -27.32
N ALA A 577 -11.64 -20.53 -26.04
CA ALA A 577 -12.60 -19.81 -25.21
C ALA A 577 -12.52 -18.29 -25.38
N ASP A 578 -11.49 -17.76 -26.06
CA ASP A 578 -11.12 -16.33 -26.11
C ASP A 578 -11.00 -15.73 -24.69
N GLU A 579 -10.42 -16.50 -23.79
CA GLU A 579 -10.27 -16.16 -22.37
C GLU A 579 -8.80 -15.88 -22.02
N TRP A 580 -8.59 -14.89 -21.19
CA TRP A 580 -7.32 -14.56 -20.60
C TRP A 580 -7.35 -14.80 -19.09
N ARG A 581 -6.30 -15.45 -18.57
CA ARG A 581 -6.14 -15.73 -17.15
C ARG A 581 -4.78 -15.28 -16.68
N LEU A 582 -4.76 -14.40 -15.68
CA LEU A 582 -3.57 -14.02 -14.94
C LEU A 582 -3.55 -14.84 -13.63
N GLU A 583 -2.47 -15.55 -13.37
CA GLU A 583 -2.18 -16.21 -12.10
C GLU A 583 -1.07 -15.48 -11.39
N VAL A 584 -1.24 -15.20 -10.12
CA VAL A 584 -0.25 -14.50 -9.27
C VAL A 584 -0.01 -15.32 -8.02
N ASP A 585 1.26 -15.69 -7.80
CA ASP A 585 1.76 -16.19 -6.53
C ASP A 585 2.28 -15.00 -5.73
N PRO A 586 1.65 -14.56 -4.63
CA PRO A 586 2.04 -13.35 -3.92
C PRO A 586 3.38 -13.48 -3.16
N ARG A 587 3.99 -14.67 -3.17
CA ARG A 587 5.26 -14.96 -2.49
C ARG A 587 5.26 -14.73 -0.98
N TYR A 588 4.11 -14.75 -0.37
CA TYR A 588 4.02 -14.77 1.10
C TYR A 588 4.52 -16.09 1.67
N GLY A 589 4.45 -17.15 0.85
CA GLY A 589 4.42 -18.52 1.24
C GLY A 589 5.74 -19.21 1.52
N GLY A 590 5.59 -20.51 1.78
CA GLY A 590 6.64 -21.42 2.17
C GLY A 590 6.54 -21.81 3.63
N THR A 591 7.51 -22.59 4.09
CA THR A 591 7.60 -23.01 5.50
C THR A 591 8.66 -22.19 6.22
N ARG A 592 8.32 -21.68 7.38
CA ARG A 592 9.22 -21.00 8.31
C ARG A 592 9.27 -21.80 9.61
N ILE A 593 10.47 -22.09 10.08
CA ILE A 593 10.68 -22.74 11.38
C ILE A 593 11.38 -21.72 12.29
N TYR A 594 10.64 -21.23 13.25
CA TYR A 594 11.09 -20.19 14.18
C TYR A 594 11.98 -20.77 15.28
N PRO A 595 12.87 -19.97 15.90
CA PRO A 595 13.78 -20.43 16.95
C PRO A 595 13.04 -21.02 18.17
N ASP A 596 11.83 -20.57 18.42
CA ASP A 596 10.98 -21.03 19.53
C ASP A 596 10.21 -22.33 19.24
N GLY A 597 10.45 -22.95 18.06
CA GLY A 597 9.85 -24.22 17.66
C GLY A 597 8.54 -24.10 16.89
N LEU A 598 8.01 -22.89 16.66
CA LEU A 598 6.84 -22.72 15.79
C LEU A 598 7.20 -23.07 14.34
N GLU A 599 6.43 -23.94 13.73
CA GLU A 599 6.45 -24.20 12.30
C GLU A 599 5.22 -23.52 11.66
N PHE A 600 5.46 -22.57 10.78
CA PHE A 600 4.43 -21.84 10.04
C PHE A 600 4.59 -22.10 8.54
N THR A 601 3.54 -22.63 7.92
CA THR A 601 3.51 -22.87 6.47
C THR A 601 2.32 -22.13 5.89
N GLU A 602 2.54 -21.41 4.80
CA GLU A 602 1.46 -20.77 4.04
C GLU A 602 1.67 -20.94 2.55
N ASP A 603 0.58 -20.91 1.80
CA ASP A 603 0.55 -20.91 0.33
C ASP A 603 -0.68 -20.12 -0.11
N ALA A 604 -0.51 -19.31 -1.16
CA ALA A 604 -1.58 -18.53 -1.75
C ALA A 604 -1.50 -18.50 -3.27
N LEU A 605 -2.65 -18.44 -3.92
CA LEU A 605 -2.75 -18.26 -5.37
C LEU A 605 -3.93 -17.35 -5.68
N GLU A 606 -3.64 -16.29 -6.42
CA GLU A 606 -4.64 -15.38 -6.95
C GLU A 606 -4.84 -15.66 -8.45
N THR A 607 -6.10 -15.67 -8.89
CA THR A 607 -6.46 -15.94 -10.29
C THR A 607 -7.46 -14.92 -10.78
N TYR A 608 -7.15 -14.28 -11.90
CA TYR A 608 -7.97 -13.25 -12.53
C TYR A 608 -8.29 -13.68 -13.96
N THR A 609 -9.57 -13.82 -14.29
CA THR A 609 -10.01 -14.34 -15.59
C THR A 609 -10.94 -13.36 -16.27
N ILE A 610 -10.81 -13.20 -17.60
CA ILE A 610 -11.70 -12.37 -18.42
C ILE A 610 -11.71 -12.83 -19.88
N GLY A 611 -12.88 -12.76 -20.52
CA GLY A 611 -13.03 -12.87 -21.98
C GLY A 611 -12.65 -11.55 -22.66
N ALA A 612 -11.99 -11.62 -23.81
CA ALA A 612 -11.44 -10.43 -24.48
C ALA A 612 -12.50 -9.38 -24.89
N SER A 613 -13.75 -9.78 -25.08
CA SER A 613 -14.85 -8.92 -25.55
C SER A 613 -15.99 -8.73 -24.55
N ASP A 614 -15.98 -9.44 -23.44
CA ASP A 614 -17.12 -9.49 -22.49
C ASP A 614 -16.70 -9.02 -21.08
N PRO A 615 -17.04 -7.78 -20.66
CA PRO A 615 -16.79 -7.28 -19.32
C PRO A 615 -17.55 -8.08 -18.24
N GLY A 616 -18.65 -8.72 -18.57
CA GLY A 616 -19.44 -9.56 -17.66
C GLY A 616 -18.81 -10.92 -17.35
N SER A 617 -17.74 -11.30 -18.07
CA SER A 617 -17.00 -12.54 -17.83
C SER A 617 -15.90 -12.39 -16.75
N ALA A 618 -15.68 -11.18 -16.23
CA ALA A 618 -14.66 -10.91 -15.23
C ALA A 618 -14.87 -11.76 -13.96
N ARG A 619 -13.80 -12.41 -13.51
CA ARG A 619 -13.79 -13.27 -12.34
C ARG A 619 -12.47 -13.16 -11.60
N THR A 620 -12.53 -13.00 -10.28
CA THR A 620 -11.38 -13.12 -9.39
C THR A 620 -11.55 -14.28 -8.45
N ARG A 621 -10.46 -14.97 -8.14
CA ARG A 621 -10.40 -16.06 -7.18
C ARG A 621 -9.12 -16.00 -6.39
N SER A 622 -9.20 -16.26 -5.08
CA SER A 622 -8.08 -16.37 -4.17
C SER A 622 -8.19 -17.66 -3.36
N ASP A 623 -7.15 -18.45 -3.37
CA ASP A 623 -7.02 -19.71 -2.62
C ASP A 623 -5.89 -19.56 -1.60
N TRP A 624 -6.17 -19.86 -0.32
CA TRP A 624 -5.20 -19.84 0.78
C TRP A 624 -5.14 -21.18 1.49
N SER A 625 -3.92 -21.56 1.89
CA SER A 625 -3.64 -22.69 2.78
C SER A 625 -2.63 -22.26 3.83
N ILE A 626 -2.98 -22.38 5.11
CA ILE A 626 -2.11 -22.07 6.24
C ILE A 626 -2.03 -23.29 7.16
N ARG A 627 -0.83 -23.58 7.66
CA ARG A 627 -0.61 -24.59 8.71
C ARG A 627 0.29 -24.02 9.80
N LEU A 628 -0.13 -24.21 11.03
CA LEU A 628 0.61 -23.82 12.23
C LEU A 628 0.85 -25.08 13.07
N ARG A 629 2.09 -25.30 13.49
CA ARG A 629 2.48 -26.48 14.29
C ARG A 629 3.42 -26.10 15.43
N ARG A 630 3.20 -26.78 16.55
CA ARG A 630 4.17 -26.90 17.64
C ARG A 630 4.30 -28.37 18.00
N PRO A 631 5.26 -29.09 17.41
CA PRO A 631 5.43 -30.52 17.64
C PRO A 631 5.58 -30.89 19.12
N GLU A 632 6.26 -30.05 19.89
CA GLU A 632 6.50 -30.25 21.33
C GLU A 632 5.21 -30.17 22.17
N LEU A 633 4.17 -29.51 21.66
CA LEU A 633 2.84 -29.41 22.30
C LEU A 633 1.81 -30.33 21.65
N GLY A 634 2.19 -31.09 20.62
CA GLY A 634 1.26 -31.88 19.81
C GLY A 634 0.21 -31.01 19.08
N TRP A 635 0.51 -29.73 18.86
CA TRP A 635 -0.39 -28.78 18.21
C TRP A 635 -0.15 -28.74 16.70
N ASP A 636 -1.22 -28.93 15.94
CA ASP A 636 -1.20 -28.91 14.46
C ASP A 636 -2.56 -28.39 13.97
N VAL A 637 -2.58 -27.19 13.39
CA VAL A 637 -3.77 -26.53 12.89
C VAL A 637 -3.63 -26.22 11.42
N ARG A 638 -4.70 -26.46 10.66
CA ARG A 638 -4.76 -26.18 9.23
C ARG A 638 -5.97 -25.29 8.93
N ILE A 639 -5.74 -24.28 8.10
CA ILE A 639 -6.76 -23.37 7.61
C ILE A 639 -6.73 -23.39 6.08
N ARG A 640 -7.89 -23.47 5.46
CA ARG A 640 -8.07 -23.26 4.02
C ARG A 640 -9.11 -22.20 3.83
N VAL A 641 -8.81 -21.22 2.98
CA VAL A 641 -9.75 -20.20 2.56
C VAL A 641 -9.82 -20.19 1.05
N ARG A 642 -11.04 -20.11 0.53
CA ARG A 642 -11.30 -19.87 -0.88
C ARG A 642 -12.29 -18.74 -1.00
N SER A 643 -11.97 -17.78 -1.84
CA SER A 643 -12.82 -16.65 -2.14
C SER A 643 -12.97 -16.47 -3.64
N GLU A 644 -14.15 -16.07 -4.10
CA GLU A 644 -14.44 -15.82 -5.50
C GLU A 644 -15.40 -14.66 -5.65
N ILE A 645 -15.15 -13.81 -6.65
CA ILE A 645 -16.09 -12.77 -7.08
C ILE A 645 -16.33 -12.92 -8.58
N THR A 646 -17.60 -12.82 -8.96
CA THR A 646 -18.07 -12.63 -10.32
C THR A 646 -19.03 -11.44 -10.36
N ALA A 647 -19.30 -10.90 -11.54
CA ALA A 647 -20.30 -9.84 -11.68
C ALA A 647 -21.09 -10.00 -12.98
N ASP A 648 -22.31 -9.53 -12.97
CA ASP A 648 -23.06 -9.22 -14.18
C ASP A 648 -23.30 -7.72 -14.30
N GLY A 649 -24.19 -7.28 -15.18
CA GLY A 649 -24.49 -5.86 -15.36
C GLY A 649 -25.18 -5.21 -14.16
N ALA A 650 -25.73 -5.99 -13.23
CA ALA A 650 -26.54 -5.53 -12.11
C ALA A 650 -25.91 -5.78 -10.73
N ASP A 651 -25.21 -6.90 -10.56
CA ASP A 651 -24.77 -7.35 -9.24
C ASP A 651 -23.35 -7.93 -9.27
N PHE A 652 -22.62 -7.73 -8.15
CA PHE A 652 -21.52 -8.58 -7.74
C PHE A 652 -22.06 -9.82 -7.04
N ARG A 653 -21.41 -10.96 -7.25
CA ARG A 653 -21.68 -12.22 -6.56
C ARG A 653 -20.41 -12.68 -5.90
N THR A 654 -20.43 -12.80 -4.59
CA THR A 654 -19.29 -13.26 -3.78
C THR A 654 -19.57 -14.65 -3.26
N TRP A 655 -18.54 -15.48 -3.24
CA TRP A 655 -18.54 -16.76 -2.57
C TRP A 655 -17.25 -16.90 -1.75
N ASN A 656 -17.38 -17.22 -0.46
CA ASN A 656 -16.24 -17.36 0.44
C ASN A 656 -16.41 -18.63 1.27
N GLU A 657 -15.35 -19.40 1.45
CA GLU A 657 -15.33 -20.59 2.32
C GLU A 657 -14.11 -20.57 3.22
N VAL A 658 -14.31 -20.84 4.51
CA VAL A 658 -13.27 -21.10 5.49
C VAL A 658 -13.44 -22.51 6.02
N VAL A 659 -12.36 -23.28 6.02
CA VAL A 659 -12.29 -24.64 6.60
C VAL A 659 -11.10 -24.72 7.53
N CYS A 660 -11.35 -25.04 8.81
CA CYS A 660 -10.31 -25.20 9.81
C CYS A 660 -10.30 -26.61 10.39
N ALA A 661 -9.09 -27.13 10.62
CA ALA A 661 -8.91 -28.46 11.20
C ALA A 661 -7.83 -28.45 12.29
N GLU A 662 -7.99 -29.26 13.32
CA GLU A 662 -6.95 -29.63 14.30
C GLU A 662 -6.51 -31.07 14.01
N GLY A 663 -5.23 -31.26 13.62
CA GLY A 663 -4.77 -32.51 13.06
C GLY A 663 -5.54 -32.88 11.78
N GLU A 664 -6.17 -34.04 11.79
CA GLU A 664 -7.04 -34.51 10.69
C GLU A 664 -8.53 -34.24 10.95
N THR A 665 -8.89 -33.62 12.09
CA THR A 665 -10.29 -33.39 12.45
C THR A 665 -10.71 -31.99 12.02
N GLU A 666 -11.74 -31.88 11.16
CA GLU A 666 -12.39 -30.61 10.84
C GLU A 666 -13.12 -30.09 12.09
N VAL A 667 -12.75 -28.88 12.52
CA VAL A 667 -13.33 -28.22 13.71
C VAL A 667 -14.25 -27.06 13.37
N PHE A 668 -14.12 -26.52 12.16
CA PHE A 668 -14.96 -25.44 11.68
C PHE A 668 -15.05 -25.44 10.15
N ARG A 669 -16.27 -25.19 9.66
CA ARG A 669 -16.54 -24.89 8.25
C ARG A 669 -17.65 -23.86 8.17
N ARG A 670 -17.43 -22.84 7.36
CA ARG A 670 -18.47 -21.85 7.03
C ARG A 670 -18.31 -21.39 5.59
N CYS A 671 -19.44 -21.20 4.95
CA CYS A 671 -19.55 -20.65 3.60
C CYS A 671 -20.46 -19.43 3.62
N TRP A 672 -20.09 -18.40 2.89
CA TRP A 672 -20.90 -17.19 2.72
C TRP A 672 -21.10 -16.95 1.23
N GLU A 673 -22.34 -16.68 0.85
CA GLU A 673 -22.73 -16.28 -0.50
C GLU A 673 -23.52 -14.99 -0.40
N ARG A 674 -23.12 -13.97 -1.17
CA ARG A 674 -23.87 -12.72 -1.24
C ARG A 674 -24.00 -12.24 -2.68
N ARG A 675 -25.13 -11.59 -2.92
CA ARG A 675 -25.41 -10.84 -4.13
C ARG A 675 -25.55 -9.38 -3.73
N ILE A 676 -24.68 -8.54 -4.28
CA ILE A 676 -24.52 -7.13 -3.91
C ILE A 676 -24.76 -6.28 -5.16
N PRO A 677 -25.74 -5.37 -5.16
CA PRO A 677 -26.03 -4.53 -6.32
C PRO A 677 -24.82 -3.69 -6.73
N ARG A 678 -24.54 -3.62 -8.03
CA ARG A 678 -23.54 -2.74 -8.61
C ARG A 678 -24.10 -1.32 -8.70
N THR A 679 -23.84 -0.52 -7.68
CA THR A 679 -24.32 0.88 -7.62
C THR A 679 -23.36 1.84 -8.32
N ALA A 680 -22.06 1.67 -8.13
CA ALA A 680 -21.00 2.49 -8.73
C ALA A 680 -19.89 1.66 -9.38
N GLY A 681 -19.57 0.52 -8.78
CA GLY A 681 -18.46 -0.35 -9.14
C GLY A 681 -18.64 -1.18 -10.41
#